data_001cb9d61dc04e612a7bd9cf50d2fee3
#
_entry.id   001cb9d61dc04e612a7bd9cf50d2fee3
#
_cell.length_a   1.000
_cell.length_b   1.000
_cell.length_c   1.000
_cell.angle_alpha   90.00
_cell.angle_beta   90.00
_cell.angle_gamma   90.00
#
_symmetry.space_group_name_H-M   'P 1'
#
loop_
_entity.id
_entity.type
_entity.pdbx_description
1 polymer ?
#
loop_
_entity_poly.entity_id
_entity_poly.type
_entity_poly.pdbx_seq_one_letter_code
_entity_poly.pdbx_strand_id
1 'polypeptide(L)'
;MCSHAGIVTVGKCGSSLTEGIAKGRHTVVLPALSKYLNILSTFPCHKKAYFVIFAHRKPYIVKNLINLNNMLSKLQSRLCHTAVLSALLSLSPSVSKAGSWDSYPDTWVAVDGLGREIFSADTRNIKADKPNAQGHTVGIFYYLWHGSHLVDTSGKAYDVTEILKKSTENPEWGPFHEMHWWGKPVLDYYKAGDSYVIEKHLQMICDAGIDFLFFDVTNAFTYPEAVKQVMKEIDRRENLGMKAPKLCFMVHSYTQNTVRDLYNNFYSHPEFDKYWYNYKGKPLMLGNKTEVGDATLLNRFTWRNSWAWMNGSKPDEWSWLENYPQMPGWSGRRTNYEQMSVSTAQHAHSKIGKSYHDGQQPPLLANGTTPYTGQGLYYNEQWKRAHTMNAQHVMITQFNEWQAMRFIADGRDGMVVDYVRPCGKKIPSESVFIDAYNAEFNRDIEPSVDPILRDNYLMQTVNHVRRYKGVRQIPIPSTERHITLDGNMEQWTSIAPEYRDDRGDVLHRDYTDYTGHRRIQNATGRNDFELAKVAKDAENICFYVQTTGNITPFDGNDTQWMRLFINTDTCYHTGWEGYDFMVSADKTTHKYSLFRHAGSGFTWQNIGEIVPFVDGRKMYFAINRSLLGLANGKECDIDFKWTDNVPAVPDLLNFYTDGDVAPNGRFNYRYKGSFIHTTPTGIASANAGETAVTACRNGNNQLLISILSAGEGTATVDVFGAGGELMSRKTVHLNIGNNSVVTGCTPAPAIVRVVQNGRTYTCKTL
;
A
#
# COMPACT_ATOMS: atom_id res chain seq x y z
N MET A 1 -41.00 17.59 -26.40
CA MET A 1 -42.44 17.52 -26.74
C MET A 1 -42.93 16.14 -26.34
N CYS A 2 -44.05 16.12 -25.56
CA CYS A 2 -44.90 15.01 -25.18
C CYS A 2 -44.22 13.87 -24.35
N SER A 3 -44.36 13.85 -23.06
CA SER A 3 -45.51 13.51 -22.17
C SER A 3 -46.10 12.12 -22.43
N HIS A 4 -45.96 11.22 -21.45
CA HIS A 4 -47.14 10.51 -20.92
C HIS A 4 -46.83 9.92 -19.52
N ALA A 5 -47.68 10.33 -18.58
CA ALA A 5 -47.78 9.81 -17.24
C ALA A 5 -48.58 8.51 -17.24
N GLY A 6 -48.28 7.61 -16.37
CA GLY A 6 -49.06 6.41 -16.08
C GLY A 6 -49.12 6.18 -14.57
N ILE A 7 -50.22 6.60 -14.00
CA ILE A 7 -50.60 6.32 -12.61
C ILE A 7 -51.13 4.88 -12.55
N VAL A 8 -50.66 4.10 -11.55
CA VAL A 8 -51.39 2.91 -11.10
C VAL A 8 -51.51 2.93 -9.58
N THR A 9 -52.77 2.81 -9.20
CA THR A 9 -53.42 2.95 -7.92
C THR A 9 -53.13 1.83 -6.93
N VAL A 10 -53.20 2.23 -5.66
CA VAL A 10 -53.23 1.43 -4.43
C VAL A 10 -54.42 0.48 -4.39
N GLY A 11 -54.21 -0.76 -3.98
CA GLY A 11 -55.24 -1.70 -3.56
C GLY A 11 -54.99 -2.18 -2.13
N LYS A 12 -55.88 -1.78 -1.22
CA LYS A 12 -56.02 -2.31 0.15
C LYS A 12 -56.76 -3.65 0.13
N CYS A 13 -56.28 -4.61 0.94
CA CYS A 13 -57.09 -5.62 1.66
C CYS A 13 -56.12 -6.22 2.71
N GLY A 14 -56.36 -6.38 3.97
CA GLY A 14 -57.56 -6.52 4.77
C GLY A 14 -57.45 -7.86 5.51
N SER A 15 -57.38 -7.78 6.86
CA SER A 15 -57.80 -8.73 7.91
C SER A 15 -57.06 -10.03 8.17
N SER A 16 -56.49 -10.04 9.37
CA SER A 16 -56.70 -11.01 10.50
C SER A 16 -56.29 -12.48 10.33
N LEU A 17 -55.54 -12.95 11.27
CA LEU A 17 -55.91 -14.02 12.21
C LEU A 17 -54.82 -14.27 13.27
N THR A 18 -55.29 -14.27 14.48
CA THR A 18 -54.66 -14.64 15.74
C THR A 18 -54.40 -16.15 15.86
N GLU A 19 -53.50 -16.44 16.83
CA GLU A 19 -53.36 -17.66 17.61
C GLU A 19 -52.19 -18.60 17.30
N GLY A 20 -51.42 -18.88 18.37
CA GLY A 20 -50.47 -19.96 18.46
C GLY A 20 -49.42 -19.76 19.52
N ILE A 21 -49.82 -19.78 20.82
CA ILE A 21 -48.88 -19.86 21.96
C ILE A 21 -48.39 -21.30 22.08
N ALA A 22 -47.06 -21.50 22.17
CA ALA A 22 -46.49 -22.52 23.06
C ALA A 22 -44.96 -22.42 23.19
N LYS A 23 -44.53 -22.05 24.35
CA LYS A 23 -43.43 -22.59 25.20
C LYS A 23 -42.08 -22.98 24.60
N GLY A 24 -41.07 -22.28 25.05
CA GLY A 24 -39.67 -22.73 25.02
C GLY A 24 -38.75 -21.71 25.69
N ARG A 25 -38.68 -21.72 27.02
CA ARG A 25 -37.68 -20.94 27.77
C ARG A 25 -36.31 -21.56 27.61
N HIS A 26 -35.36 -20.83 27.06
CA HIS A 26 -33.95 -21.00 27.36
C HIS A 26 -33.36 -19.67 27.80
N THR A 27 -33.13 -19.57 29.10
CA THR A 27 -32.39 -18.47 29.73
C THR A 27 -30.91 -18.77 29.55
N VAL A 28 -30.23 -18.04 28.69
CA VAL A 28 -28.75 -18.05 28.69
C VAL A 28 -28.31 -16.98 29.69
N VAL A 29 -27.86 -17.39 30.84
CA VAL A 29 -27.21 -16.53 31.83
C VAL A 29 -25.74 -16.46 31.51
N LEU A 30 -25.26 -15.32 31.10
CA LEU A 30 -23.84 -15.07 30.91
C LEU A 30 -23.10 -15.06 32.26
N PRO A 31 -21.94 -15.73 32.39
CA PRO A 31 -21.21 -15.85 33.67
C PRO A 31 -20.77 -14.51 34.31
N ALA A 32 -20.80 -13.43 33.55
CA ALA A 32 -20.41 -12.10 34.04
C ALA A 32 -21.44 -11.45 34.98
N LEU A 33 -22.71 -11.87 34.93
CA LEU A 33 -23.74 -11.28 35.81
C LEU A 33 -23.71 -11.84 37.25
N SER A 34 -23.17 -13.03 37.45
CA SER A 34 -23.12 -13.64 38.80
C SER A 34 -22.11 -12.96 39.73
N LYS A 35 -21.07 -12.35 39.22
CA LYS A 35 -20.09 -11.60 40.02
C LYS A 35 -20.61 -10.25 40.50
N TYR A 36 -21.52 -9.63 39.77
CA TYR A 36 -22.05 -8.31 40.14
C TYR A 36 -23.25 -8.38 41.09
N LEU A 37 -23.99 -9.47 41.11
CA LEU A 37 -25.04 -9.70 42.10
C LEU A 37 -24.48 -9.93 43.50
N ASN A 38 -23.28 -10.46 43.62
CA ASN A 38 -22.60 -10.64 44.93
C ASN A 38 -22.01 -9.34 45.50
N ILE A 39 -21.78 -8.32 44.69
CA ILE A 39 -21.28 -7.01 45.16
C ILE A 39 -22.43 -6.17 45.76
N LEU A 40 -23.64 -6.34 45.31
CA LEU A 40 -24.82 -5.63 45.84
C LEU A 40 -25.31 -6.23 47.17
N SER A 41 -24.85 -7.41 47.56
CA SER A 41 -25.21 -8.06 48.85
C SER A 41 -24.32 -7.62 50.04
N THR A 42 -23.27 -6.82 49.82
CA THR A 42 -22.32 -6.42 50.84
C THR A 42 -22.51 -5.01 51.42
N PHE A 43 -23.56 -4.30 51.03
CA PHE A 43 -23.91 -3.05 51.69
C PHE A 43 -24.98 -3.30 52.79
N PRO A 44 -24.64 -3.05 54.06
CA PRO A 44 -25.61 -3.24 55.16
C PRO A 44 -26.59 -2.07 55.21
N CYS A 45 -27.76 -2.22 54.67
CA CYS A 45 -28.86 -1.29 54.86
C CYS A 45 -29.82 -1.89 55.94
N HIS A 46 -29.36 -1.89 57.20
CA HIS A 46 -30.22 -2.10 58.33
C HIS A 46 -30.69 -0.78 58.90
N LYS A 47 -31.96 -0.45 58.67
CA LYS A 47 -32.89 0.15 59.64
C LYS A 47 -34.29 0.17 59.03
N LYS A 48 -35.08 -0.87 59.35
CA LYS A 48 -36.54 -0.80 59.32
C LYS A 48 -36.99 0.17 60.42
N ALA A 49 -37.34 1.37 60.09
CA ALA A 49 -38.06 2.26 61.01
C ALA A 49 -39.55 1.98 60.84
N TYR A 50 -40.11 1.26 61.82
CA TYR A 50 -41.57 1.18 61.93
C TYR A 50 -42.08 2.50 62.54
N PHE A 51 -42.75 3.32 61.75
CA PHE A 51 -43.56 4.41 62.27
C PHE A 51 -44.99 3.94 62.38
N VAL A 52 -45.43 3.71 63.64
CA VAL A 52 -46.83 3.58 63.99
C VAL A 52 -47.41 4.97 64.09
N ILE A 53 -48.26 5.37 63.18
CA ILE A 53 -48.98 6.65 63.23
C ILE A 53 -50.33 6.41 63.81
N PHE A 54 -50.56 6.93 65.04
CA PHE A 54 -51.88 7.09 65.61
C PHE A 54 -52.65 8.15 64.84
N ALA A 55 -53.74 7.74 64.13
CA ALA A 55 -54.60 8.61 63.43
C ALA A 55 -55.64 9.21 64.41
N HIS A 56 -55.51 10.51 64.73
CA HIS A 56 -56.66 11.35 65.08
C HIS A 56 -56.43 12.80 64.62
N ARG A 57 -57.33 13.17 63.71
CA ARG A 57 -57.72 14.55 63.29
C ARG A 57 -56.67 15.40 62.55
N LYS A 58 -56.65 15.36 61.26
CA LYS A 58 -56.84 16.45 60.28
C LYS A 58 -56.52 16.01 58.86
N PRO A 59 -57.38 16.15 57.86
CA PRO A 59 -57.16 15.61 56.50
C PRO A 59 -56.10 16.39 55.67
N TYR A 60 -55.61 17.51 56.16
CA TYR A 60 -54.64 18.33 55.42
C TYR A 60 -53.22 17.84 55.52
N ILE A 61 -52.83 17.12 56.59
CA ILE A 61 -51.47 16.67 56.77
C ILE A 61 -51.19 15.38 55.99
N VAL A 62 -52.19 14.57 55.77
CA VAL A 62 -52.08 13.28 55.02
C VAL A 62 -51.83 13.56 53.54
N LYS A 63 -52.49 14.58 52.98
CA LYS A 63 -52.31 14.96 51.55
C LYS A 63 -50.89 15.47 51.27
N ASN A 64 -50.28 16.19 52.19
CA ASN A 64 -48.92 16.73 52.03
C ASN A 64 -47.85 15.64 52.27
N LEU A 65 -48.08 14.65 53.14
CA LEU A 65 -47.20 13.49 53.35
C LEU A 65 -47.23 12.53 52.15
N ILE A 66 -48.39 12.32 51.54
CA ILE A 66 -48.53 11.49 50.33
C ILE A 66 -47.81 12.18 49.13
N ASN A 67 -47.91 13.51 49.05
CA ASN A 67 -47.20 14.26 48.00
C ASN A 67 -45.67 14.27 48.23
N LEU A 68 -45.22 14.32 49.48
CA LEU A 68 -43.80 14.25 49.82
C LEU A 68 -43.21 12.86 49.52
N ASN A 69 -43.95 11.78 49.87
CA ASN A 69 -43.54 10.41 49.53
C ASN A 69 -43.51 10.15 48.03
N ASN A 70 -44.49 10.66 47.29
CA ASN A 70 -44.48 10.59 45.83
C ASN A 70 -43.36 11.45 45.16
N MET A 71 -43.01 12.55 45.76
CA MET A 71 -41.87 13.36 45.34
C MET A 71 -40.54 12.72 45.66
N LEU A 72 -40.38 12.13 46.83
CA LEU A 72 -39.19 11.40 47.25
C LEU A 72 -38.97 10.11 46.44
N SER A 73 -40.05 9.36 46.13
CA SER A 73 -39.96 8.19 45.26
C SER A 73 -39.61 8.54 43.82
N LYS A 74 -40.14 9.67 43.29
CA LYS A 74 -39.71 10.21 41.99
C LYS A 74 -38.30 10.73 41.99
N LEU A 75 -37.80 11.28 43.11
CA LEU A 75 -36.42 11.76 43.23
C LEU A 75 -35.45 10.57 43.36
N GLN A 76 -35.81 9.54 44.13
CA GLN A 76 -35.04 8.27 44.23
C GLN A 76 -35.01 7.53 42.89
N SER A 77 -36.12 7.44 42.17
CA SER A 77 -36.14 6.83 40.83
C SER A 77 -35.29 7.60 39.82
N ARG A 78 -35.28 8.95 39.86
CA ARG A 78 -34.40 9.79 39.02
C ARG A 78 -32.93 9.65 39.39
N LEU A 79 -32.62 9.59 40.68
CA LEU A 79 -31.22 9.38 41.15
C LEU A 79 -30.72 7.96 40.81
N CYS A 80 -31.57 6.94 40.92
CA CYS A 80 -31.23 5.58 40.47
C CYS A 80 -31.06 5.51 38.95
N HIS A 81 -31.94 6.17 38.17
CA HIS A 81 -31.78 6.20 36.70
C HIS A 81 -30.53 6.98 36.28
N THR A 82 -30.20 8.08 36.96
CA THR A 82 -29.00 8.85 36.66
C THR A 82 -27.74 8.09 37.05
N ALA A 83 -27.73 7.39 38.20
CA ALA A 83 -26.62 6.56 38.64
C ALA A 83 -26.43 5.29 37.75
N VAL A 84 -27.51 4.69 37.27
CA VAL A 84 -27.46 3.55 36.34
C VAL A 84 -27.03 4.03 34.94
N LEU A 85 -27.51 5.21 34.49
CA LEU A 85 -27.06 5.81 33.23
C LEU A 85 -25.57 6.24 33.29
N SER A 86 -25.13 6.80 34.43
CA SER A 86 -23.71 7.14 34.63
C SER A 86 -22.83 5.89 34.77
N ALA A 87 -23.33 4.83 35.39
CA ALA A 87 -22.62 3.53 35.45
C ALA A 87 -22.61 2.81 34.11
N LEU A 88 -23.65 2.94 33.29
CA LEU A 88 -23.68 2.42 31.92
C LEU A 88 -22.82 3.25 30.94
N LEU A 89 -22.69 4.55 31.16
CA LEU A 89 -21.78 5.41 30.42
C LEU A 89 -20.31 5.24 30.84
N SER A 90 -20.04 4.78 32.07
CA SER A 90 -18.68 4.45 32.52
C SER A 90 -18.28 2.99 32.19
N LEU A 91 -19.21 2.16 31.70
CA LEU A 91 -19.00 0.81 31.19
C LEU A 91 -18.97 0.74 29.66
N SER A 92 -18.90 1.88 28.97
CA SER A 92 -18.36 1.86 27.62
C SER A 92 -16.97 1.25 27.73
N PRO A 93 -16.67 0.11 27.09
CA PRO A 93 -15.30 -0.32 27.03
C PRO A 93 -14.54 0.88 26.48
N SER A 94 -13.68 1.47 27.29
CA SER A 94 -12.61 2.29 26.75
C SER A 94 -11.89 1.32 25.81
N VAL A 95 -12.21 1.37 24.52
CA VAL A 95 -11.32 0.85 23.50
C VAL A 95 -10.05 1.64 23.75
N SER A 96 -9.13 1.05 24.51
CA SER A 96 -7.77 1.58 24.57
C SER A 96 -7.36 1.63 23.10
N LYS A 97 -7.18 2.85 22.58
CA LYS A 97 -6.56 2.99 21.26
C LYS A 97 -5.34 2.07 21.29
N ALA A 98 -5.31 1.08 20.42
CA ALA A 98 -4.12 0.26 20.23
C ALA A 98 -2.94 1.24 20.10
N GLY A 99 -1.83 0.97 20.79
CA GLY A 99 -0.64 1.79 20.64
C GLY A 99 -0.28 1.89 19.17
N SER A 100 0.29 3.02 18.74
CA SER A 100 0.71 3.19 17.34
C SER A 100 1.60 2.02 16.91
N TRP A 101 1.20 1.34 15.84
CA TRP A 101 1.95 0.27 15.20
C TRP A 101 2.46 0.77 13.84
N ASP A 102 3.75 1.03 13.75
CA ASP A 102 4.42 1.44 12.52
C ASP A 102 5.31 0.28 12.06
N SER A 103 5.08 -0.25 10.87
CA SER A 103 5.90 -1.30 10.25
C SER A 103 7.21 -0.75 9.65
N TYR A 104 7.37 0.56 9.63
CA TYR A 104 8.57 1.26 9.11
C TYR A 104 8.87 0.98 7.64
N PRO A 105 7.88 1.06 6.73
CA PRO A 105 8.07 0.64 5.34
C PRO A 105 9.13 1.44 4.59
N ASP A 106 9.40 2.68 4.96
CA ASP A 106 10.47 3.50 4.38
C ASP A 106 11.90 3.02 4.71
N THR A 107 12.04 2.04 5.61
CA THR A 107 13.33 1.39 5.92
C THR A 107 13.55 0.07 5.17
N TRP A 108 12.51 -0.48 4.52
CA TRP A 108 12.61 -1.72 3.77
C TRP A 108 13.39 -1.50 2.47
N VAL A 109 14.12 -2.50 2.05
CA VAL A 109 14.93 -2.47 0.83
C VAL A 109 14.32 -3.32 -0.27
N ALA A 110 14.53 -2.95 -1.51
CA ALA A 110 14.07 -3.71 -2.66
C ALA A 110 14.78 -3.26 -3.95
N VAL A 111 14.66 -4.09 -4.98
CA VAL A 111 14.83 -3.68 -6.38
C VAL A 111 13.51 -3.86 -7.14
N ASP A 112 13.29 -3.10 -8.19
CA ASP A 112 12.15 -3.32 -9.07
C ASP A 112 12.42 -4.46 -10.07
N GLY A 113 11.42 -4.80 -10.89
CA GLY A 113 11.55 -5.86 -11.90
C GLY A 113 12.60 -5.61 -13.00
N LEU A 114 13.18 -4.42 -13.05
CA LEU A 114 14.28 -4.04 -13.95
C LEU A 114 15.64 -4.00 -13.23
N GLY A 115 15.70 -4.45 -11.97
CA GLY A 115 16.92 -4.47 -11.16
C GLY A 115 17.34 -3.09 -10.63
N ARG A 116 16.45 -2.09 -10.62
CA ARG A 116 16.76 -0.75 -10.09
C ARG A 116 16.48 -0.72 -8.59
N GLU A 117 17.47 -0.28 -7.81
CA GLU A 117 17.33 -0.15 -6.37
C GLU A 117 16.30 0.92 -5.98
N ILE A 118 15.45 0.56 -5.05
CA ILE A 118 14.51 1.49 -4.43
C ILE A 118 15.23 2.32 -3.39
N PHE A 119 15.03 3.63 -3.41
CA PHE A 119 15.70 4.56 -2.52
C PHE A 119 15.52 4.18 -1.05
N SER A 120 16.63 4.06 -0.33
CA SER A 120 16.68 3.85 1.11
C SER A 120 17.84 4.66 1.70
N ALA A 121 17.89 4.81 3.02
CA ALA A 121 18.99 5.51 3.68
C ALA A 121 20.34 4.81 3.48
N ASP A 122 20.34 3.51 3.20
CA ASP A 122 21.55 2.72 2.98
C ASP A 122 22.21 3.03 1.63
N THR A 123 21.44 3.34 0.61
CA THR A 123 21.96 3.58 -0.76
C THR A 123 22.80 4.86 -0.89
N ARG A 124 22.78 5.77 0.10
CA ARG A 124 23.41 7.09 0.00
C ARG A 124 24.13 7.59 1.24
N ASN A 125 24.26 6.81 2.30
CA ASN A 125 24.71 7.32 3.60
C ASN A 125 23.95 8.60 4.06
N ILE A 126 22.71 8.76 3.62
CA ILE A 126 21.90 9.92 3.99
C ILE A 126 21.43 9.71 5.41
N LYS A 127 21.85 10.61 6.30
CA LYS A 127 21.23 10.72 7.62
C LYS A 127 19.87 11.39 7.48
N ALA A 128 18.82 10.59 7.36
CA ALA A 128 17.44 11.07 7.45
C ALA A 128 17.07 11.18 8.94
N ASP A 129 17.64 12.16 9.65
CA ASP A 129 17.34 12.37 11.06
C ASP A 129 15.86 12.74 11.29
N LYS A 130 15.23 13.29 10.27
CA LYS A 130 13.82 13.67 10.27
C LYS A 130 13.22 13.45 8.88
N PRO A 131 12.69 12.27 8.58
CA PRO A 131 11.97 12.06 7.33
C PRO A 131 10.81 13.06 7.25
N ASN A 132 10.57 13.56 6.04
CA ASN A 132 9.54 14.55 5.76
C ASN A 132 9.65 15.86 6.56
N ALA A 133 10.87 16.33 6.85
CA ALA A 133 11.10 17.58 7.59
C ALA A 133 10.45 18.82 6.92
N GLN A 134 10.20 18.78 5.61
CA GLN A 134 9.56 19.84 4.83
C GLN A 134 8.02 19.78 4.87
N GLY A 135 7.44 18.75 5.44
CA GLY A 135 5.98 18.56 5.51
C GLY A 135 5.34 18.25 4.14
N HIS A 136 6.10 17.63 3.23
CA HIS A 136 5.59 17.18 1.95
C HIS A 136 4.50 16.14 2.10
N THR A 137 3.47 16.18 1.27
CA THR A 137 2.42 15.17 1.21
C THR A 137 2.22 14.68 -0.21
N VAL A 138 1.78 13.44 -0.32
CA VAL A 138 1.49 12.79 -1.60
C VAL A 138 0.08 12.26 -1.58
N GLY A 139 -0.72 12.65 -2.59
CA GLY A 139 -2.04 12.08 -2.84
C GLY A 139 -2.04 11.22 -4.09
N ILE A 140 -3.00 10.32 -4.19
CA ILE A 140 -3.19 9.49 -5.38
C ILE A 140 -4.65 9.41 -5.77
N PHE A 141 -4.94 9.46 -7.07
CA PHE A 141 -6.30 9.36 -7.61
C PHE A 141 -6.76 7.91 -7.55
N TYR A 142 -7.93 7.69 -6.98
CA TYR A 142 -8.47 6.37 -6.70
C TYR A 142 -9.89 6.23 -7.25
N TYR A 143 -10.15 5.16 -7.98
CA TYR A 143 -11.40 4.92 -8.70
C TYR A 143 -12.31 3.96 -7.95
N LEU A 144 -13.60 4.27 -7.92
CA LEU A 144 -14.63 3.54 -7.17
C LEU A 144 -15.71 2.94 -8.08
N TRP A 145 -15.55 3.01 -9.38
CA TRP A 145 -16.62 2.66 -10.33
C TRP A 145 -16.68 1.18 -10.72
N HIS A 146 -15.66 0.37 -10.42
CA HIS A 146 -15.61 -1.05 -10.78
C HIS A 146 -16.83 -1.81 -10.23
N GLY A 147 -17.79 -2.16 -11.12
CA GLY A 147 -19.04 -2.81 -10.75
C GLY A 147 -20.02 -1.97 -9.92
N SER A 148 -19.74 -0.69 -9.72
CA SER A 148 -20.62 0.28 -9.03
C SER A 148 -21.25 1.27 -9.98
N HIS A 149 -20.70 1.43 -11.17
CA HIS A 149 -21.16 2.31 -12.23
C HIS A 149 -21.24 1.52 -13.53
N LEU A 150 -22.36 1.53 -14.22
CA LEU A 150 -22.61 0.77 -15.44
C LEU A 150 -22.32 -0.73 -15.21
N VAL A 151 -23.26 -1.42 -14.62
CA VAL A 151 -23.19 -2.87 -14.44
C VAL A 151 -23.15 -3.51 -15.82
N ASP A 152 -22.10 -4.27 -16.10
CA ASP A 152 -22.03 -5.09 -17.29
C ASP A 152 -23.21 -6.08 -17.31
N THR A 153 -24.09 -5.91 -18.28
CA THR A 153 -25.26 -6.79 -18.48
C THR A 153 -24.88 -8.07 -19.24
N SER A 154 -23.70 -8.10 -19.88
CA SER A 154 -23.21 -9.23 -20.68
C SER A 154 -22.70 -10.38 -19.82
N GLY A 155 -22.35 -10.15 -18.56
CA GLY A 155 -21.72 -11.11 -17.68
C GLY A 155 -20.28 -11.45 -18.08
N LYS A 156 -19.60 -10.56 -18.80
CA LYS A 156 -18.23 -10.74 -19.30
C LYS A 156 -17.35 -9.56 -18.91
N ALA A 157 -16.13 -9.84 -18.49
CA ALA A 157 -15.08 -8.83 -18.43
C ALA A 157 -14.41 -8.74 -19.81
N TYR A 158 -14.67 -7.65 -20.53
CA TYR A 158 -13.98 -7.37 -21.79
C TYR A 158 -12.61 -6.81 -21.48
N ASP A 159 -11.55 -7.53 -21.84
CA ASP A 159 -10.17 -7.13 -21.64
C ASP A 159 -9.51 -6.84 -22.99
N VAL A 160 -9.12 -5.58 -23.21
CA VAL A 160 -8.51 -5.10 -24.46
C VAL A 160 -7.23 -5.87 -24.79
N THR A 161 -6.39 -6.13 -23.77
CA THR A 161 -5.15 -6.89 -23.97
C THR A 161 -5.44 -8.32 -24.43
N GLU A 162 -6.41 -9.02 -23.83
CA GLU A 162 -6.80 -10.38 -24.21
C GLU A 162 -7.52 -10.42 -25.55
N ILE A 163 -8.31 -9.40 -25.88
CA ILE A 163 -8.96 -9.27 -27.19
C ILE A 163 -7.91 -9.11 -28.28
N LEU A 164 -6.91 -8.25 -28.09
CA LEU A 164 -5.85 -8.00 -29.06
C LEU A 164 -4.87 -9.16 -29.21
N LYS A 165 -4.66 -9.99 -28.17
CA LYS A 165 -3.90 -11.24 -28.27
C LYS A 165 -4.54 -12.23 -29.24
N LYS A 166 -5.87 -12.25 -29.32
CA LYS A 166 -6.60 -13.14 -30.24
C LYS A 166 -6.53 -12.65 -31.68
N SER A 167 -6.78 -11.38 -31.92
CA SER A 167 -6.68 -10.76 -33.24
C SER A 167 -6.48 -9.26 -33.15
N THR A 168 -5.45 -8.75 -33.82
CA THR A 168 -5.24 -7.30 -34.02
C THR A 168 -5.91 -6.78 -35.29
N GLU A 169 -6.24 -7.65 -36.22
CA GLU A 169 -6.87 -7.27 -37.51
C GLU A 169 -8.40 -7.21 -37.40
N ASN A 170 -8.99 -8.15 -36.69
CA ASN A 170 -10.44 -8.24 -36.49
C ASN A 170 -10.74 -8.51 -35.00
N PRO A 171 -10.54 -7.52 -34.11
CA PRO A 171 -10.79 -7.69 -32.70
C PRO A 171 -12.29 -7.84 -32.40
N GLU A 172 -12.64 -8.82 -31.60
CA GLU A 172 -14.00 -9.01 -31.09
C GLU A 172 -14.23 -8.14 -29.85
N TRP A 173 -14.43 -6.84 -30.04
CA TRP A 173 -14.52 -5.87 -28.97
C TRP A 173 -15.70 -6.06 -28.01
N GLY A 174 -16.76 -6.78 -28.39
CA GLY A 174 -18.01 -6.77 -27.64
C GLY A 174 -18.89 -5.54 -27.91
N PRO A 175 -19.85 -5.21 -27.02
CA PRO A 175 -20.80 -4.11 -27.26
C PRO A 175 -20.14 -2.73 -27.14
N PHE A 176 -20.73 -1.74 -27.84
CA PHE A 176 -20.46 -0.32 -27.56
C PHE A 176 -21.13 0.10 -26.25
N HIS A 177 -20.56 1.12 -25.61
CA HIS A 177 -21.01 1.69 -24.32
C HIS A 177 -20.90 0.70 -23.13
N GLU A 178 -20.15 -0.40 -23.31
CA GLU A 178 -19.75 -1.30 -22.23
C GLU A 178 -18.33 -0.93 -21.72
N MET A 179 -18.12 -1.15 -20.42
CA MET A 179 -16.81 -0.93 -19.80
C MET A 179 -15.84 -2.05 -20.22
N HIS A 180 -14.65 -1.64 -20.62
CA HIS A 180 -13.58 -2.56 -21.00
C HIS A 180 -12.38 -2.36 -20.10
N TRP A 181 -11.81 -3.45 -19.63
CA TRP A 181 -10.52 -3.45 -18.93
C TRP A 181 -9.40 -3.32 -19.93
N TRP A 182 -8.41 -2.48 -19.69
CA TRP A 182 -7.24 -2.43 -20.57
C TRP A 182 -6.33 -3.65 -20.39
N GLY A 183 -6.37 -4.28 -19.21
CA GLY A 183 -5.61 -5.46 -18.80
C GLY A 183 -6.10 -5.99 -17.45
N LYS A 184 -5.47 -7.04 -16.94
CA LYS A 184 -5.89 -7.70 -15.71
C LYS A 184 -5.06 -7.22 -14.50
N PRO A 185 -5.73 -6.69 -13.43
CA PRO A 185 -5.08 -6.44 -12.15
C PRO A 185 -4.50 -7.71 -11.52
N VAL A 186 -3.48 -7.57 -10.67
CA VAL A 186 -2.99 -8.71 -9.88
C VAL A 186 -4.07 -9.29 -8.97
N LEU A 187 -5.01 -8.45 -8.53
CA LEU A 187 -6.15 -8.83 -7.67
C LEU A 187 -7.39 -9.30 -8.46
N ASP A 188 -7.23 -9.65 -9.74
CA ASP A 188 -8.29 -10.08 -10.66
C ASP A 188 -9.31 -8.97 -10.99
N TYR A 189 -10.32 -9.24 -11.81
CA TYR A 189 -11.38 -8.29 -12.18
C TYR A 189 -12.35 -8.08 -11.01
N TYR A 190 -12.02 -7.18 -10.10
CA TYR A 190 -12.70 -6.96 -8.83
C TYR A 190 -13.82 -5.91 -8.91
N LYS A 191 -14.65 -5.88 -7.87
CA LYS A 191 -15.59 -4.77 -7.59
C LYS A 191 -15.00 -3.81 -6.58
N ALA A 192 -15.33 -2.53 -6.69
CA ALA A 192 -14.86 -1.48 -5.79
C ALA A 192 -15.23 -1.70 -4.31
N GLY A 193 -16.25 -2.54 -4.02
CA GLY A 193 -16.65 -2.89 -2.65
C GLY A 193 -15.97 -4.13 -2.07
N ASP A 194 -15.03 -4.77 -2.77
CA ASP A 194 -14.33 -5.95 -2.28
C ASP A 194 -13.34 -5.55 -1.16
N SER A 195 -13.66 -5.95 0.07
CA SER A 195 -12.90 -5.58 1.28
C SER A 195 -11.45 -6.09 1.24
N TYR A 196 -11.22 -7.27 0.66
CA TYR A 196 -9.88 -7.81 0.48
C TYR A 196 -9.04 -6.92 -0.44
N VAL A 197 -9.61 -6.52 -1.58
CA VAL A 197 -8.95 -5.63 -2.54
C VAL A 197 -8.64 -4.27 -1.92
N ILE A 198 -9.62 -3.68 -1.23
CA ILE A 198 -9.44 -2.38 -0.56
C ILE A 198 -8.29 -2.46 0.45
N GLU A 199 -8.24 -3.52 1.27
CA GLU A 199 -7.17 -3.68 2.25
C GLU A 199 -5.79 -3.82 1.59
N LYS A 200 -5.66 -4.66 0.56
CA LYS A 200 -4.40 -4.80 -0.19
C LYS A 200 -3.98 -3.49 -0.89
N HIS A 201 -4.96 -2.70 -1.37
CA HIS A 201 -4.68 -1.35 -1.90
C HIS A 201 -4.20 -0.41 -0.80
N LEU A 202 -4.87 -0.37 0.36
CA LEU A 202 -4.45 0.48 1.48
C LEU A 202 -3.06 0.11 1.98
N GLN A 203 -2.72 -1.18 2.02
CA GLN A 203 -1.39 -1.69 2.34
C GLN A 203 -0.35 -1.14 1.35
N MET A 204 -0.50 -1.38 0.05
CA MET A 204 0.42 -0.89 -0.99
C MET A 204 0.58 0.65 -0.96
N ILE A 205 -0.52 1.38 -0.74
CA ILE A 205 -0.56 2.84 -0.68
C ILE A 205 0.18 3.37 0.55
N CYS A 206 -0.01 2.74 1.72
CA CYS A 206 0.70 3.10 2.95
C CYS A 206 2.19 2.76 2.85
N ASP A 207 2.55 1.61 2.30
CA ASP A 207 3.95 1.20 2.08
C ASP A 207 4.67 2.13 1.11
N ALA A 208 3.94 2.66 0.11
CA ALA A 208 4.45 3.69 -0.79
C ALA A 208 4.61 5.06 -0.11
N GLY A 209 4.10 5.25 1.10
CA GLY A 209 4.15 6.51 1.83
C GLY A 209 3.18 7.58 1.32
N ILE A 210 2.07 7.18 0.72
CA ILE A 210 1.01 8.07 0.23
C ILE A 210 0.12 8.49 1.40
N ASP A 211 -0.24 9.78 1.46
CA ASP A 211 -0.90 10.40 2.61
C ASP A 211 -2.42 10.49 2.45
N PHE A 212 -2.91 10.62 1.21
CA PHE A 212 -4.35 10.73 0.97
C PHE A 212 -4.78 10.18 -0.39
N LEU A 213 -6.04 9.73 -0.43
CA LEU A 213 -6.74 9.35 -1.66
C LEU A 213 -7.64 10.50 -2.09
N PHE A 214 -7.67 10.81 -3.38
CA PHE A 214 -8.70 11.65 -3.95
C PHE A 214 -9.55 10.83 -4.90
N PHE A 215 -10.84 10.72 -4.56
CA PHE A 215 -11.77 9.88 -5.29
C PHE A 215 -12.30 10.57 -6.53
N ASP A 216 -12.36 9.82 -7.63
CA ASP A 216 -13.02 10.28 -8.84
C ASP A 216 -14.54 10.26 -8.69
N VAL A 217 -15.13 11.45 -8.63
CA VAL A 217 -16.58 11.67 -8.74
C VAL A 217 -16.88 12.74 -9.80
N THR A 218 -15.98 12.85 -10.77
CA THR A 218 -16.07 13.89 -11.84
C THR A 218 -17.26 13.67 -12.77
N ASN A 219 -17.78 12.46 -12.83
CA ASN A 219 -18.97 12.04 -13.58
C ASN A 219 -20.31 12.29 -12.83
N ALA A 220 -20.26 12.94 -11.67
CA ALA A 220 -21.41 13.21 -10.76
C ALA A 220 -21.99 11.98 -10.05
N PHE A 221 -21.31 10.84 -10.03
CA PHE A 221 -21.66 9.70 -9.18
C PHE A 221 -20.73 9.69 -7.95
N THR A 222 -21.31 9.61 -6.76
CA THR A 222 -20.57 9.77 -5.48
C THR A 222 -20.21 8.45 -4.81
N TYR A 223 -20.67 7.32 -5.33
CA TYR A 223 -20.36 5.94 -4.90
C TYR A 223 -20.42 5.71 -3.38
N PRO A 224 -21.50 6.09 -2.67
CA PRO A 224 -21.50 6.15 -1.21
C PRO A 224 -21.21 4.82 -0.54
N GLU A 225 -21.63 3.70 -1.10
CA GLU A 225 -21.38 2.38 -0.51
C GLU A 225 -19.90 1.97 -0.65
N ALA A 226 -19.28 2.24 -1.80
CA ALA A 226 -17.84 1.96 -1.99
C ALA A 226 -16.98 2.86 -1.08
N VAL A 227 -17.31 4.14 -0.94
CA VAL A 227 -16.63 5.07 -0.01
C VAL A 227 -16.74 4.57 1.43
N LYS A 228 -17.94 4.18 1.88
CA LYS A 228 -18.14 3.62 3.24
C LYS A 228 -17.35 2.34 3.47
N GLN A 229 -17.21 1.49 2.43
CA GLN A 229 -16.39 0.29 2.54
C GLN A 229 -14.90 0.64 2.70
N VAL A 230 -14.39 1.64 1.96
CA VAL A 230 -13.01 2.15 2.18
C VAL A 230 -12.84 2.70 3.59
N MET A 231 -13.79 3.49 4.09
CA MET A 231 -13.76 4.00 5.47
C MET A 231 -13.72 2.87 6.51
N LYS A 232 -14.48 1.79 6.28
CA LYS A 232 -14.49 0.61 7.16
C LYS A 232 -13.11 -0.08 7.21
N GLU A 233 -12.43 -0.21 6.09
CA GLU A 233 -11.09 -0.81 6.07
C GLU A 233 -10.04 0.15 6.68
N ILE A 234 -10.19 1.46 6.51
CA ILE A 234 -9.39 2.45 7.24
C ILE A 234 -9.57 2.28 8.75
N ASP A 235 -10.82 2.14 9.23
CA ASP A 235 -11.09 1.89 10.66
C ASP A 235 -10.47 0.59 11.14
N ARG A 236 -10.51 -0.47 10.33
CA ARG A 236 -9.88 -1.74 10.68
C ARG A 236 -8.37 -1.56 10.88
N ARG A 237 -7.68 -0.88 9.96
CA ARG A 237 -6.24 -0.59 10.08
C ARG A 237 -5.93 0.30 11.29
N GLU A 238 -6.68 1.41 11.48
CA GLU A 238 -6.49 2.33 12.61
C GLU A 238 -6.76 1.64 13.97
N ASN A 239 -7.72 0.70 14.04
CA ASN A 239 -7.99 -0.09 15.24
C ASN A 239 -6.87 -1.07 15.59
N LEU A 240 -6.10 -1.53 14.60
CA LEU A 240 -4.88 -2.32 14.80
C LEU A 240 -3.65 -1.45 15.09
N GLY A 241 -3.82 -0.13 15.15
CA GLY A 241 -2.77 0.85 15.41
C GLY A 241 -1.98 1.26 14.16
N MET A 242 -2.33 0.75 13.00
CA MET A 242 -1.65 1.02 11.73
C MET A 242 -2.10 2.35 11.12
N LYS A 243 -1.26 2.90 10.24
CA LYS A 243 -1.58 4.10 9.47
C LYS A 243 -2.56 3.78 8.34
N ALA A 244 -3.37 4.78 8.00
CA ALA A 244 -4.22 4.76 6.81
C ALA A 244 -4.22 6.14 6.14
N PRO A 245 -4.44 6.21 4.81
CA PRO A 245 -4.51 7.48 4.10
C PRO A 245 -5.78 8.24 4.48
N LYS A 246 -5.73 9.58 4.34
CA LYS A 246 -6.92 10.42 4.44
C LYS A 246 -7.63 10.52 3.09
N LEU A 247 -8.85 11.04 3.07
CA LEU A 247 -9.73 11.04 1.90
C LEU A 247 -10.11 12.45 1.48
N CYS A 248 -10.22 12.69 0.17
CA CYS A 248 -10.91 13.84 -0.41
C CYS A 248 -11.57 13.45 -1.74
N PHE A 249 -12.31 14.36 -2.35
CA PHE A 249 -13.03 14.11 -3.60
C PHE A 249 -12.61 15.12 -4.68
N MET A 250 -12.62 14.64 -5.92
CA MET A 250 -12.50 15.47 -7.11
C MET A 250 -13.83 15.45 -7.86
N VAL A 251 -14.43 16.63 -8.04
CA VAL A 251 -15.74 16.86 -8.69
C VAL A 251 -15.57 17.68 -9.95
N HIS A 252 -16.42 17.44 -10.94
CA HIS A 252 -16.46 18.24 -12.19
C HIS A 252 -17.87 18.42 -12.73
N SER A 253 -18.58 17.36 -13.10
CA SER A 253 -19.92 17.46 -13.65
C SER A 253 -20.93 17.83 -12.58
N TYR A 254 -21.81 18.81 -12.87
CA TYR A 254 -22.85 19.30 -11.96
C TYR A 254 -22.30 19.61 -10.56
N THR A 255 -21.18 20.32 -10.49
CA THR A 255 -20.34 20.51 -9.29
C THR A 255 -21.17 20.79 -8.02
N GLN A 256 -22.09 21.77 -8.04
CA GLN A 256 -22.89 22.08 -6.85
C GLN A 256 -23.76 20.90 -6.38
N ASN A 257 -24.40 20.19 -7.30
CA ASN A 257 -25.28 19.06 -6.96
C ASN A 257 -24.47 17.89 -6.44
N THR A 258 -23.35 17.57 -7.08
CA THR A 258 -22.43 16.51 -6.66
C THR A 258 -21.85 16.79 -5.27
N VAL A 259 -21.38 18.03 -5.03
CA VAL A 259 -20.86 18.42 -3.70
C VAL A 259 -21.97 18.43 -2.64
N ARG A 260 -23.21 18.78 -2.99
CA ARG A 260 -24.34 18.69 -2.07
C ARG A 260 -24.64 17.23 -1.71
N ASP A 261 -24.58 16.32 -2.67
CA ASP A 261 -24.74 14.89 -2.42
C ASP A 261 -23.64 14.35 -1.50
N LEU A 262 -22.37 14.70 -1.75
CA LEU A 262 -21.24 14.39 -0.86
C LEU A 262 -21.42 14.98 0.53
N TYR A 263 -21.93 16.22 0.62
CA TYR A 263 -22.21 16.86 1.90
C TYR A 263 -23.27 16.10 2.68
N ASN A 264 -24.36 15.75 2.04
CA ASN A 264 -25.47 15.04 2.68
C ASN A 264 -25.09 13.63 3.10
N ASN A 265 -24.33 12.90 2.28
CA ASN A 265 -23.91 11.51 2.57
C ASN A 265 -22.78 11.44 3.58
N PHE A 266 -21.90 12.46 3.67
CA PHE A 266 -20.64 12.37 4.42
C PHE A 266 -20.32 13.61 5.25
N TYR A 267 -20.17 14.80 4.65
CA TYR A 267 -19.57 15.95 5.32
C TYR A 267 -20.48 16.67 6.33
N SER A 268 -21.79 16.39 6.32
CA SER A 268 -22.74 16.82 7.37
C SER A 268 -22.72 15.92 8.61
N HIS A 269 -21.98 14.80 8.56
CA HIS A 269 -21.89 13.79 9.59
C HIS A 269 -20.55 13.88 10.34
N PRO A 270 -20.54 14.41 11.58
CA PRO A 270 -19.29 14.63 12.33
C PRO A 270 -18.45 13.36 12.59
N GLU A 271 -19.10 12.18 12.62
CA GLU A 271 -18.44 10.89 12.79
C GLU A 271 -17.48 10.57 11.65
N PHE A 272 -17.64 11.17 10.47
CA PHE A 272 -16.77 11.00 9.32
C PHE A 272 -15.64 12.04 9.25
N ASP A 273 -15.61 13.06 10.12
CA ASP A 273 -14.58 14.12 10.08
C ASP A 273 -13.15 13.58 10.22
N LYS A 274 -12.98 12.44 10.87
CA LYS A 274 -11.67 11.78 11.05
C LYS A 274 -11.03 11.27 9.76
N TYR A 275 -11.79 11.03 8.70
CA TYR A 275 -11.29 10.48 7.44
C TYR A 275 -10.77 11.57 6.49
N TRP A 276 -11.22 12.83 6.62
CA TRP A 276 -10.95 13.84 5.61
C TRP A 276 -9.51 14.33 5.62
N TYR A 277 -8.96 14.49 4.42
CA TYR A 277 -7.71 15.22 4.23
C TYR A 277 -7.98 16.72 4.45
N ASN A 278 -7.48 17.26 5.54
CA ASN A 278 -7.65 18.67 5.89
C ASN A 278 -6.50 19.50 5.31
N TYR A 279 -6.85 20.53 4.54
CA TYR A 279 -5.93 21.50 4.03
C TYR A 279 -6.33 22.90 4.45
N LYS A 280 -5.39 23.66 5.03
CA LYS A 280 -5.67 25.00 5.61
C LYS A 280 -6.86 24.99 6.60
N GLY A 281 -6.95 23.95 7.40
CA GLY A 281 -7.91 23.83 8.52
C GLY A 281 -9.33 23.37 8.13
N LYS A 282 -9.59 23.02 6.87
CA LYS A 282 -10.88 22.48 6.41
C LYS A 282 -10.63 21.28 5.48
N PRO A 283 -11.64 20.41 5.30
CA PRO A 283 -11.54 19.35 4.28
C PRO A 283 -11.25 19.92 2.90
N LEU A 284 -10.33 19.29 2.18
CA LEU A 284 -10.00 19.65 0.81
C LEU A 284 -11.12 19.20 -0.14
N MET A 285 -11.54 20.10 -1.04
CA MET A 285 -12.42 19.79 -2.17
C MET A 285 -11.73 20.21 -3.46
N LEU A 286 -11.55 19.26 -4.38
CA LEU A 286 -11.00 19.50 -5.71
C LEU A 286 -12.13 19.70 -6.70
N GLY A 287 -12.25 20.90 -7.27
CA GLY A 287 -13.34 21.22 -8.20
C GLY A 287 -13.55 22.73 -8.37
N ASN A 288 -14.38 23.09 -9.32
CA ASN A 288 -14.64 24.49 -9.66
C ASN A 288 -15.61 25.17 -8.70
N LYS A 289 -15.09 25.85 -7.67
CA LYS A 289 -15.92 26.55 -6.69
C LYS A 289 -16.83 27.63 -7.29
N THR A 290 -16.54 28.15 -8.49
CA THR A 290 -17.38 29.21 -9.13
C THR A 290 -18.73 28.66 -9.61
N GLU A 291 -18.87 27.34 -9.70
CA GLU A 291 -20.12 26.67 -10.04
C GLU A 291 -21.00 26.38 -8.81
N VAL A 292 -20.55 26.79 -7.61
CA VAL A 292 -21.25 26.56 -6.36
C VAL A 292 -21.80 27.89 -5.82
N GLY A 293 -23.12 28.01 -5.78
CA GLY A 293 -23.80 29.17 -5.21
C GLY A 293 -24.18 29.04 -3.74
N ASP A 294 -24.11 27.83 -3.18
CA ASP A 294 -24.46 27.53 -1.80
C ASP A 294 -23.35 27.92 -0.82
N ALA A 295 -23.66 28.91 0.05
CA ALA A 295 -22.71 29.42 1.03
C ALA A 295 -22.27 28.36 2.06
N THR A 296 -23.14 27.40 2.41
CA THR A 296 -22.79 26.31 3.34
C THR A 296 -21.71 25.44 2.74
N LEU A 297 -21.88 25.02 1.48
CA LEU A 297 -20.91 24.21 0.75
C LEU A 297 -19.60 24.98 0.53
N LEU A 298 -19.68 26.25 0.13
CA LEU A 298 -18.49 27.10 -0.07
C LEU A 298 -17.66 27.23 1.23
N ASN A 299 -18.34 27.38 2.37
CA ASN A 299 -17.65 27.60 3.66
C ASN A 299 -17.16 26.32 4.33
N ARG A 300 -17.69 25.14 3.98
CA ARG A 300 -17.29 23.85 4.59
C ARG A 300 -15.87 23.43 4.19
N PHE A 301 -15.44 23.79 2.98
CA PHE A 301 -14.24 23.25 2.35
C PHE A 301 -13.13 24.28 2.14
N THR A 302 -11.89 23.80 2.08
CA THR A 302 -10.82 24.46 1.34
C THR A 302 -10.89 24.00 -0.11
N TRP A 303 -11.15 24.94 -1.01
CA TRP A 303 -11.31 24.65 -2.43
C TRP A 303 -10.00 24.79 -3.19
N ARG A 304 -9.77 23.86 -4.13
CA ARG A 304 -8.82 24.01 -5.21
C ARG A 304 -9.50 23.67 -6.53
N ASN A 305 -9.48 24.60 -7.47
CA ASN A 305 -9.99 24.32 -8.80
C ASN A 305 -9.11 23.23 -9.44
N SER A 306 -9.73 22.14 -9.91
CA SER A 306 -8.97 20.99 -10.42
C SER A 306 -9.58 20.45 -11.70
N TRP A 307 -8.74 20.34 -12.71
CA TRP A 307 -8.99 19.67 -13.98
C TRP A 307 -7.65 19.33 -14.65
N ALA A 308 -7.72 18.69 -15.83
CA ALA A 308 -6.53 18.40 -16.63
C ALA A 308 -6.03 19.66 -17.37
N TRP A 309 -4.72 19.75 -17.55
CA TRP A 309 -4.02 20.73 -18.40
C TRP A 309 -4.33 22.20 -18.08
N MET A 310 -4.46 22.55 -16.83
CA MET A 310 -4.73 23.93 -16.39
C MET A 310 -3.49 24.82 -16.48
N ASN A 311 -2.29 24.24 -16.59
CA ASN A 311 -1.00 24.91 -16.79
C ASN A 311 -0.64 25.96 -15.73
N GLY A 312 -1.18 25.83 -14.50
CA GLY A 312 -0.95 26.79 -13.41
C GLY A 312 -1.31 28.21 -13.81
N SER A 313 -2.34 28.40 -14.63
CA SER A 313 -2.68 29.68 -15.26
C SER A 313 -3.24 30.68 -14.24
N LYS A 314 -3.97 30.22 -13.23
CA LYS A 314 -4.61 31.01 -12.17
C LYS A 314 -4.21 30.54 -10.79
N PRO A 315 -4.34 31.40 -9.75
CA PRO A 315 -4.14 30.96 -8.37
C PRO A 315 -5.23 29.97 -7.93
N ASP A 316 -4.88 29.13 -6.96
CA ASP A 316 -5.76 28.10 -6.39
C ASP A 316 -6.19 27.01 -7.39
N GLU A 317 -5.43 26.82 -8.48
CA GLU A 317 -5.59 25.72 -9.44
C GLU A 317 -4.61 24.59 -9.13
N TRP A 318 -5.11 23.37 -9.03
CA TRP A 318 -4.34 22.14 -8.87
C TRP A 318 -4.69 21.18 -10.00
N SER A 319 -3.88 21.14 -11.05
CA SER A 319 -4.10 20.17 -12.12
C SER A 319 -3.91 18.75 -11.63
N TRP A 320 -4.83 17.83 -11.97
CA TRP A 320 -4.65 16.42 -11.70
C TRP A 320 -3.82 15.71 -12.78
N LEU A 321 -3.76 16.27 -13.98
CA LEU A 321 -3.00 15.77 -15.12
C LEU A 321 -2.38 16.94 -15.88
N GLU A 322 -1.07 16.89 -16.13
CA GLU A 322 -0.33 17.92 -16.88
C GLU A 322 0.73 17.29 -17.77
N ASN A 323 0.94 17.88 -18.95
CA ASN A 323 2.04 17.52 -19.84
C ASN A 323 3.40 17.93 -19.23
N TYR A 324 4.45 17.20 -19.59
CA TYR A 324 5.81 17.63 -19.25
C TYR A 324 6.26 18.79 -20.16
N PRO A 325 6.94 19.82 -19.64
CA PRO A 325 7.20 20.09 -18.22
C PRO A 325 5.97 20.69 -17.53
N GLN A 326 5.42 19.95 -16.58
CA GLN A 326 4.22 20.36 -15.86
C GLN A 326 4.44 21.64 -15.04
N MET A 327 3.41 22.48 -15.01
CA MET A 327 3.39 23.71 -14.24
C MET A 327 2.80 23.47 -12.85
N PRO A 328 3.41 24.03 -11.77
CA PRO A 328 2.89 23.87 -10.43
C PRO A 328 1.60 24.66 -10.21
N GLY A 329 0.68 24.09 -9.43
CA GLY A 329 -0.38 24.83 -8.76
C GLY A 329 0.20 25.79 -7.72
N TRP A 330 -0.39 26.95 -7.55
CA TRP A 330 0.10 28.00 -6.66
C TRP A 330 -1.03 28.78 -6.00
N SER A 331 -0.73 29.46 -4.89
CA SER A 331 -1.70 30.32 -4.21
C SER A 331 -1.02 31.61 -3.73
N GLY A 332 -1.76 32.71 -3.82
CA GLY A 332 -1.26 34.05 -3.47
C GLY A 332 -0.20 34.52 -4.46
N ARG A 333 1.08 34.23 -4.23
CA ARG A 333 2.18 34.56 -5.15
C ARG A 333 2.52 33.38 -6.03
N ARG A 334 2.83 33.60 -7.30
CA ARG A 334 3.14 32.57 -8.29
C ARG A 334 4.41 31.75 -7.94
N THR A 335 5.20 32.18 -7.01
CA THR A 335 6.36 31.46 -6.47
C THR A 335 6.04 30.58 -5.26
N ASN A 336 4.81 30.62 -4.76
CA ASN A 336 4.34 29.77 -3.67
C ASN A 336 3.69 28.51 -4.26
N TYR A 337 4.51 27.51 -4.57
CA TYR A 337 4.09 26.28 -5.21
C TYR A 337 3.41 25.38 -4.21
N GLU A 338 2.12 25.11 -4.42
CA GLU A 338 1.33 24.24 -3.56
C GLU A 338 1.32 22.79 -4.04
N GLN A 339 1.19 22.58 -5.36
CA GLN A 339 0.94 21.24 -5.89
C GLN A 339 1.66 20.99 -7.22
N MET A 340 2.06 19.73 -7.45
CA MET A 340 2.49 19.20 -8.74
C MET A 340 1.71 17.93 -9.03
N SER A 341 1.22 17.78 -10.27
CA SER A 341 0.76 16.48 -10.77
C SER A 341 1.91 15.65 -11.32
N VAL A 342 1.83 14.34 -11.17
CA VAL A 342 2.73 13.37 -11.79
C VAL A 342 1.93 12.22 -12.36
N SER A 343 2.25 11.79 -13.57
CA SER A 343 1.51 10.75 -14.28
C SER A 343 2.45 9.79 -14.98
N THR A 344 2.06 8.50 -15.03
CA THR A 344 2.83 7.47 -15.74
C THR A 344 2.70 7.59 -17.27
N ALA A 345 1.60 8.17 -17.75
CA ALA A 345 1.33 8.50 -19.15
C ALA A 345 0.35 9.67 -19.20
N GLN A 346 0.05 10.18 -20.37
CA GLN A 346 -1.02 11.14 -20.60
C GLN A 346 -2.27 10.44 -21.17
N HIS A 347 -3.30 11.22 -21.40
CA HIS A 347 -4.47 10.79 -22.14
C HIS A 347 -4.04 10.26 -23.54
N ALA A 348 -4.64 9.16 -24.01
CA ALA A 348 -4.27 8.54 -25.30
C ALA A 348 -4.37 9.50 -26.50
N HIS A 349 -5.29 10.48 -26.43
CA HIS A 349 -5.40 11.58 -27.39
C HIS A 349 -4.11 12.40 -27.52
N SER A 350 -3.37 12.59 -26.44
CA SER A 350 -2.09 13.31 -26.46
C SER A 350 -0.97 12.54 -27.15
N LYS A 351 -1.16 11.25 -27.44
CA LYS A 351 -0.15 10.34 -27.99
C LYS A 351 1.13 10.28 -27.14
N ILE A 352 0.98 10.45 -25.83
CA ILE A 352 2.05 10.42 -24.83
C ILE A 352 1.81 9.22 -23.93
N GLY A 353 2.53 8.14 -24.19
CA GLY A 353 2.48 6.91 -23.41
C GLY A 353 3.54 6.87 -22.31
N LYS A 354 3.64 5.71 -21.65
CA LYS A 354 4.62 5.45 -20.60
C LYS A 354 6.07 5.56 -21.07
N SER A 355 6.30 5.32 -22.38
CA SER A 355 7.62 5.34 -23.02
C SER A 355 8.01 6.71 -23.57
N TYR A 356 7.12 7.70 -23.51
CA TYR A 356 7.41 9.04 -24.00
C TYR A 356 8.58 9.66 -23.23
N HIS A 357 9.57 10.20 -23.92
CA HIS A 357 10.72 10.88 -23.32
C HIS A 357 11.38 11.83 -24.35
N ASP A 358 12.07 12.82 -23.88
CA ASP A 358 12.78 13.81 -24.67
C ASP A 358 11.91 14.41 -25.81
N GLY A 359 10.62 14.63 -25.52
CA GLY A 359 9.66 15.21 -26.45
C GLY A 359 9.12 14.26 -27.52
N GLN A 360 9.40 12.95 -27.44
CA GLN A 360 9.01 11.97 -28.47
C GLN A 360 8.39 10.70 -27.88
N GLN A 361 7.35 10.20 -28.58
CA GLN A 361 6.80 8.87 -28.34
C GLN A 361 7.52 7.88 -29.26
N PRO A 362 8.19 6.84 -28.73
CA PRO A 362 8.77 5.80 -29.54
C PRO A 362 7.73 5.06 -30.39
N PRO A 363 8.12 4.53 -31.58
CA PRO A 363 7.22 3.75 -32.42
C PRO A 363 6.59 2.57 -31.67
N LEU A 364 5.29 2.39 -31.87
CA LEU A 364 4.55 1.29 -31.23
C LEU A 364 4.80 -0.04 -31.97
N LEU A 365 4.91 -1.09 -31.21
CA LEU A 365 4.85 -2.48 -31.68
C LEU A 365 3.42 -2.85 -32.11
N ALA A 366 3.25 -4.00 -32.75
CA ALA A 366 1.96 -4.45 -33.23
C ALA A 366 0.88 -4.60 -32.12
N ASN A 367 1.30 -4.91 -30.89
CA ASN A 367 0.44 -5.00 -29.71
C ASN A 367 0.16 -3.65 -29.02
N GLY A 368 0.62 -2.54 -29.59
CA GLY A 368 0.42 -1.19 -29.05
C GLY A 368 1.33 -0.79 -27.90
N THR A 369 2.33 -1.61 -27.56
CA THR A 369 3.39 -1.28 -26.56
C THR A 369 4.66 -0.82 -27.26
N THR A 370 5.70 -0.51 -26.47
CA THR A 370 7.07 -0.27 -26.94
C THR A 370 8.04 -1.14 -26.14
N PRO A 371 9.31 -1.28 -26.53
CA PRO A 371 10.33 -1.91 -25.70
C PRO A 371 10.59 -1.21 -24.35
N TYR A 372 10.06 -0.02 -24.17
CA TYR A 372 10.28 0.85 -23.00
C TYR A 372 9.06 0.97 -22.08
N THR A 373 7.92 0.34 -22.41
CA THR A 373 6.63 0.47 -21.68
C THR A 373 6.76 0.23 -20.17
N GLY A 374 7.61 -0.73 -19.75
CA GLY A 374 7.84 -1.02 -18.33
C GLY A 374 8.86 -0.11 -17.64
N GLN A 375 9.58 0.74 -18.40
CA GLN A 375 10.72 1.48 -17.86
C GLN A 375 10.35 2.75 -17.08
N GLY A 376 9.15 3.33 -17.35
CA GLY A 376 8.67 4.53 -16.69
C GLY A 376 9.42 5.81 -17.11
N LEU A 377 9.79 5.93 -18.38
CA LEU A 377 10.56 7.07 -18.87
C LEU A 377 9.80 8.38 -18.67
N TYR A 378 8.53 8.42 -19.09
CA TYR A 378 7.68 9.60 -18.90
C TYR A 378 7.45 9.90 -17.41
N TYR A 379 7.22 8.86 -16.60
CA TYR A 379 7.00 9.00 -15.17
C TYR A 379 8.22 9.60 -14.44
N ASN A 380 9.43 9.18 -14.85
CA ASN A 380 10.68 9.77 -14.36
C ASN A 380 10.83 11.27 -14.73
N GLU A 381 10.46 11.68 -15.94
CA GLU A 381 10.48 13.09 -16.33
C GLU A 381 9.51 13.91 -15.48
N GLN A 382 8.29 13.43 -15.28
CA GLN A 382 7.28 14.06 -14.44
C GLN A 382 7.80 14.24 -12.99
N TRP A 383 8.35 13.19 -12.38
CA TRP A 383 8.90 13.26 -11.03
C TRP A 383 10.16 14.12 -10.94
N LYS A 384 11.05 14.08 -11.92
CA LYS A 384 12.22 14.96 -11.98
C LYS A 384 11.79 16.44 -11.90
N ARG A 385 10.73 16.78 -12.62
CA ARG A 385 10.15 18.13 -12.56
C ARG A 385 9.56 18.42 -11.19
N ALA A 386 8.78 17.49 -10.61
CA ALA A 386 8.19 17.66 -9.28
C ALA A 386 9.26 17.86 -8.18
N HIS A 387 10.34 17.09 -8.21
CA HIS A 387 11.49 17.29 -7.30
C HIS A 387 12.15 18.67 -7.49
N THR A 388 12.31 19.13 -8.74
CA THR A 388 12.91 20.44 -9.03
C THR A 388 12.05 21.59 -8.53
N MET A 389 10.73 21.50 -8.71
CA MET A 389 9.79 22.54 -8.27
C MET A 389 9.55 22.54 -6.77
N ASN A 390 9.75 21.39 -6.11
CA ASN A 390 9.65 21.22 -4.66
C ASN A 390 8.35 21.80 -4.06
N ALA A 391 7.21 21.56 -4.72
CA ALA A 391 5.90 21.98 -4.24
C ALA A 391 5.53 21.23 -2.94
N GLN A 392 4.60 21.75 -2.16
CA GLN A 392 4.19 21.15 -0.89
C GLN A 392 3.48 19.81 -1.08
N HIS A 393 2.71 19.65 -2.16
CA HIS A 393 1.93 18.46 -2.45
C HIS A 393 2.31 17.90 -3.81
N VAL A 394 2.40 16.58 -3.92
CA VAL A 394 2.39 15.86 -5.20
C VAL A 394 1.08 15.07 -5.30
N MET A 395 0.40 15.19 -6.43
CA MET A 395 -0.79 14.40 -6.74
C MET A 395 -0.46 13.45 -7.88
N ILE A 396 -0.48 12.15 -7.58
CA ILE A 396 -0.28 11.08 -8.55
C ILE A 396 -1.60 10.86 -9.28
N THR A 397 -1.58 10.92 -10.59
CA THR A 397 -2.78 11.01 -11.41
C THR A 397 -3.71 9.80 -11.28
N GLN A 398 -3.17 8.58 -11.02
CA GLN A 398 -4.00 7.38 -11.05
C GLN A 398 -3.39 6.21 -10.29
N PHE A 399 -4.24 5.46 -9.57
CA PHE A 399 -3.85 4.18 -8.96
C PHE A 399 -4.45 2.99 -9.70
N ASN A 400 -5.79 2.98 -9.93
CA ASN A 400 -6.55 1.81 -10.33
C ASN A 400 -7.69 2.12 -11.32
N GLU A 401 -7.48 2.91 -12.37
CA GLU A 401 -8.49 3.15 -13.41
C GLU A 401 -8.44 2.06 -14.52
N TRP A 402 -8.70 0.83 -14.15
CA TRP A 402 -8.58 -0.30 -15.07
C TRP A 402 -9.55 -0.29 -16.25
N GLN A 403 -10.60 0.52 -16.18
CA GLN A 403 -11.72 0.45 -17.10
C GLN A 403 -11.93 1.74 -17.88
N ALA A 404 -12.27 1.60 -19.15
CA ALA A 404 -12.81 2.67 -19.97
C ALA A 404 -14.02 2.16 -20.76
N MET A 405 -14.99 3.05 -20.99
CA MET A 405 -16.12 2.77 -21.84
C MET A 405 -15.67 2.70 -23.31
N ARG A 406 -16.22 1.72 -24.05
CA ARG A 406 -16.03 1.62 -25.48
C ARG A 406 -16.94 2.60 -26.24
N PHE A 407 -16.37 3.56 -26.92
CA PHE A 407 -17.06 4.51 -27.78
C PHE A 407 -16.79 4.28 -29.26
N ILE A 408 -17.63 4.87 -30.13
CA ILE A 408 -17.46 4.92 -31.58
C ILE A 408 -16.78 6.22 -31.96
N ALA A 409 -15.69 6.17 -32.72
CA ALA A 409 -14.91 7.35 -33.13
C ALA A 409 -15.42 8.04 -34.40
N ASP A 410 -16.69 7.91 -34.74
CA ASP A 410 -17.28 8.48 -35.96
C ASP A 410 -18.09 9.76 -35.73
N GLY A 411 -18.13 10.25 -34.50
CA GLY A 411 -18.86 11.44 -34.11
C GLY A 411 -20.31 11.20 -33.64
N ARG A 412 -20.86 10.00 -33.80
CA ARG A 412 -22.22 9.68 -33.31
C ARG A 412 -22.33 9.85 -31.80
N ASP A 413 -21.27 9.52 -31.05
CA ASP A 413 -21.19 9.67 -29.61
C ASP A 413 -20.58 11.02 -29.19
N GLY A 414 -20.41 11.98 -30.11
CA GLY A 414 -19.69 13.22 -29.85
C GLY A 414 -18.15 13.03 -29.76
N MET A 415 -17.66 11.84 -30.05
CA MET A 415 -16.25 11.45 -29.91
C MET A 415 -15.58 11.33 -31.26
N VAL A 416 -15.32 12.48 -31.92
CA VAL A 416 -14.44 12.56 -33.09
C VAL A 416 -13.04 12.89 -32.64
N VAL A 417 -12.21 11.88 -32.50
CA VAL A 417 -10.86 12.07 -31.96
C VAL A 417 -9.83 11.20 -32.66
N ASP A 418 -8.66 11.80 -32.92
CA ASP A 418 -7.49 11.11 -33.43
C ASP A 418 -6.74 10.41 -32.28
N TYR A 419 -7.41 9.46 -31.62
CA TYR A 419 -6.77 8.67 -30.59
C TYR A 419 -5.74 7.71 -31.16
N VAL A 420 -4.68 7.44 -30.38
CA VAL A 420 -3.80 6.30 -30.63
C VAL A 420 -4.63 5.03 -30.47
N ARG A 421 -4.56 4.17 -31.46
CA ARG A 421 -5.33 2.92 -31.46
C ARG A 421 -4.64 1.87 -30.61
N PRO A 422 -5.38 0.94 -29.94
CA PRO A 422 -4.79 -0.03 -29.03
C PRO A 422 -3.65 -0.88 -29.56
N CYS A 423 -3.60 -1.09 -30.87
CA CYS A 423 -2.55 -1.87 -31.54
C CYS A 423 -1.60 -1.00 -32.38
N GLY A 424 -1.63 0.31 -32.24
CA GLY A 424 -0.84 1.23 -33.06
C GLY A 424 -1.30 1.33 -34.52
N LYS A 425 -2.27 0.52 -34.95
CA LYS A 425 -2.83 0.50 -36.32
C LYS A 425 -4.21 1.13 -36.35
N LYS A 426 -4.61 1.59 -37.53
CA LYS A 426 -5.98 2.04 -37.77
C LYS A 426 -6.91 0.83 -37.76
N ILE A 427 -7.79 0.73 -36.75
CA ILE A 427 -8.74 -0.37 -36.63
C ILE A 427 -10.02 0.01 -37.37
N PRO A 428 -10.55 -0.88 -38.26
CA PRO A 428 -11.75 -0.58 -39.04
C PRO A 428 -12.99 -0.33 -38.19
N SER A 429 -13.09 -0.97 -37.03
CA SER A 429 -14.24 -0.85 -36.13
C SER A 429 -14.34 0.46 -35.35
N GLU A 430 -13.38 1.36 -35.52
CA GLU A 430 -13.41 2.72 -34.97
C GLU A 430 -13.67 2.82 -33.45
N SER A 431 -13.26 1.80 -32.69
CA SER A 431 -13.40 1.77 -31.23
C SER A 431 -12.43 2.75 -30.58
N VAL A 432 -12.94 3.52 -29.63
CA VAL A 432 -12.19 4.45 -28.79
C VAL A 432 -12.41 4.12 -27.35
N PHE A 433 -11.33 4.09 -26.59
CA PHE A 433 -11.32 3.97 -25.14
C PHE A 433 -10.63 5.22 -24.59
N ILE A 434 -11.31 5.92 -23.68
CA ILE A 434 -10.75 7.10 -23.03
C ILE A 434 -10.01 6.63 -21.77
N ASP A 435 -8.85 7.20 -21.51
CA ASP A 435 -8.04 7.02 -20.29
C ASP A 435 -7.39 5.65 -20.11
N ALA A 436 -8.11 4.57 -20.09
CA ALA A 436 -7.59 3.22 -19.87
C ALA A 436 -7.56 2.40 -21.18
N TYR A 437 -6.51 2.56 -21.96
CA TYR A 437 -6.47 2.10 -23.35
C TYR A 437 -5.73 0.77 -23.54
N ASN A 438 -4.49 0.66 -23.07
CA ASN A 438 -3.65 -0.53 -23.08
C ASN A 438 -2.45 -0.36 -22.14
N ALA A 439 -1.50 -1.31 -22.15
CA ALA A 439 -0.31 -1.26 -21.29
C ALA A 439 0.54 0.01 -21.45
N GLU A 440 0.62 0.60 -22.65
CA GLU A 440 1.38 1.83 -22.94
C GLU A 440 0.61 3.10 -22.53
N PHE A 441 -0.70 3.15 -22.80
CA PHE A 441 -1.54 4.34 -22.65
C PHE A 441 -2.58 4.21 -21.54
N ASN A 442 -2.19 3.65 -20.40
CA ASN A 442 -2.91 3.72 -19.13
C ASN A 442 -2.03 4.44 -18.10
N ARG A 443 -2.61 4.85 -16.98
CA ARG A 443 -1.89 5.57 -15.94
C ARG A 443 -1.80 4.79 -14.63
N ASP A 444 -2.29 3.54 -14.61
CA ASP A 444 -2.38 2.72 -13.40
C ASP A 444 -1.02 2.41 -12.78
N ILE A 445 -1.02 2.40 -11.45
CA ILE A 445 0.13 2.08 -10.61
C ILE A 445 -0.08 0.75 -9.89
N GLU A 446 -1.34 0.34 -9.68
CA GLU A 446 -1.68 -0.96 -9.12
C GLU A 446 -0.99 -2.08 -9.91
N PRO A 447 -0.38 -3.08 -9.25
CA PRO A 447 0.26 -4.20 -9.92
C PRO A 447 -0.66 -4.96 -10.87
N SER A 448 -0.10 -5.40 -11.97
CA SER A 448 -0.76 -6.10 -13.07
C SER A 448 -0.15 -7.48 -13.31
N VAL A 449 -0.93 -8.42 -13.83
CA VAL A 449 -0.40 -9.68 -14.35
C VAL A 449 0.31 -9.52 -15.70
N ASP A 450 0.26 -8.33 -16.32
CA ASP A 450 0.97 -8.03 -17.55
C ASP A 450 2.49 -8.20 -17.35
N PRO A 451 3.18 -9.02 -18.16
CA PRO A 451 4.59 -9.35 -17.93
C PRO A 451 5.55 -8.17 -18.11
N ILE A 452 5.14 -7.10 -18.79
CA ILE A 452 5.95 -5.89 -19.00
C ILE A 452 5.82 -4.95 -17.80
N LEU A 453 4.62 -4.84 -17.22
CA LEU A 453 4.31 -3.89 -16.15
C LEU A 453 4.52 -4.49 -14.75
N ARG A 454 3.92 -5.64 -14.48
CA ARG A 454 3.98 -6.30 -13.16
C ARG A 454 3.74 -5.29 -12.02
N ASP A 455 4.68 -5.17 -11.08
CA ASP A 455 4.69 -4.19 -9.97
C ASP A 455 5.63 -2.98 -10.22
N ASN A 456 6.19 -2.84 -11.44
CA ASN A 456 7.23 -1.85 -11.72
C ASN A 456 6.79 -0.41 -11.44
N TYR A 457 5.54 -0.04 -11.72
CA TYR A 457 5.07 1.34 -11.48
C TYR A 457 4.78 1.61 -10.00
N LEU A 458 4.35 0.59 -9.24
CA LEU A 458 4.25 0.69 -7.78
C LEU A 458 5.64 0.91 -7.18
N MET A 459 6.63 0.12 -7.57
CA MET A 459 8.01 0.23 -7.06
C MET A 459 8.66 1.57 -7.43
N GLN A 460 8.45 2.06 -8.66
CA GLN A 460 8.89 3.39 -9.06
C GLN A 460 8.22 4.49 -8.22
N THR A 461 6.93 4.34 -7.94
CA THR A 461 6.18 5.27 -7.08
C THR A 461 6.80 5.31 -5.69
N VAL A 462 7.04 4.16 -5.07
CA VAL A 462 7.75 4.07 -3.78
C VAL A 462 9.09 4.79 -3.82
N ASN A 463 9.90 4.53 -4.85
CA ASN A 463 11.20 5.17 -5.03
C ASN A 463 11.10 6.70 -5.08
N HIS A 464 10.17 7.23 -5.85
CA HIS A 464 9.99 8.67 -6.00
C HIS A 464 9.42 9.34 -4.75
N VAL A 465 8.42 8.72 -4.11
CA VAL A 465 7.84 9.23 -2.86
C VAL A 465 8.89 9.27 -1.75
N ARG A 466 9.70 8.22 -1.62
CA ARG A 466 10.83 8.19 -0.65
C ARG A 466 11.85 9.30 -0.92
N ARG A 467 12.18 9.57 -2.20
CA ARG A 467 13.08 10.68 -2.57
C ARG A 467 12.47 12.05 -2.26
N TYR A 468 11.17 12.18 -2.41
CA TYR A 468 10.45 13.43 -2.20
C TYR A 468 10.24 13.73 -0.72
N LYS A 469 9.89 12.74 0.09
CA LYS A 469 9.62 12.88 1.53
C LYS A 469 10.84 12.63 2.42
N GLY A 470 11.86 11.94 1.92
CA GLY A 470 12.95 11.38 2.71
C GLY A 470 12.56 10.04 3.36
N VAL A 471 13.53 9.36 3.94
CA VAL A 471 13.39 8.06 4.60
C VAL A 471 14.11 8.04 5.94
N ARG A 472 13.65 7.18 6.85
CA ARG A 472 14.35 6.90 8.11
C ARG A 472 15.63 6.10 7.86
N GLN A 473 16.57 6.19 8.80
CA GLN A 473 17.74 5.32 8.82
C GLN A 473 17.33 3.85 8.96
N ILE A 474 18.07 2.97 8.30
CA ILE A 474 17.96 1.54 8.54
C ILE A 474 18.24 1.27 10.01
N PRO A 475 17.40 0.50 10.70
CA PRO A 475 17.53 0.31 12.14
C PRO A 475 18.87 -0.32 12.51
N ILE A 476 19.47 0.13 13.60
CA ILE A 476 20.75 -0.37 14.12
C ILE A 476 20.51 -1.66 14.91
N PRO A 477 21.14 -2.78 14.54
CA PRO A 477 21.03 -4.02 15.28
C PRO A 477 21.70 -3.93 16.67
N SER A 478 21.24 -4.77 17.59
CA SER A 478 21.94 -5.04 18.84
C SER A 478 23.36 -5.53 18.57
N THR A 479 24.27 -5.26 19.49
CA THR A 479 25.62 -5.86 19.51
C THR A 479 25.51 -7.39 19.57
N GLU A 480 26.62 -8.07 19.32
CA GLU A 480 26.68 -9.53 19.38
C GLU A 480 26.02 -10.10 20.64
N ARG A 481 25.15 -11.09 20.43
CA ARG A 481 24.41 -11.79 21.47
C ARG A 481 24.32 -13.27 21.16
N HIS A 482 24.86 -14.07 22.05
CA HIS A 482 24.67 -15.51 21.99
C HIS A 482 23.21 -15.84 22.37
N ILE A 483 22.55 -16.60 21.52
CA ILE A 483 21.20 -17.13 21.73
C ILE A 483 21.32 -18.63 22.07
N THR A 484 20.91 -19.02 23.25
CA THR A 484 20.87 -20.43 23.63
C THR A 484 19.74 -21.16 22.92
N LEU A 485 20.02 -22.37 22.43
CA LEU A 485 19.04 -23.19 21.72
C LEU A 485 18.32 -24.12 22.69
N ASP A 486 17.64 -23.53 23.68
CA ASP A 486 16.97 -24.21 24.79
C ASP A 486 15.45 -23.97 24.86
N GLY A 487 14.90 -23.25 23.89
CA GLY A 487 13.49 -22.88 23.83
C GLY A 487 13.13 -21.63 24.64
N ASN A 488 14.09 -20.98 25.31
CA ASN A 488 13.81 -19.77 26.09
C ASN A 488 13.54 -18.57 25.18
N MET A 489 12.27 -18.15 25.11
CA MET A 489 11.84 -17.00 24.31
C MET A 489 12.18 -15.65 24.94
N GLU A 490 12.42 -15.57 26.25
CA GLU A 490 12.66 -14.31 26.96
C GLU A 490 14.00 -13.66 26.58
N GLN A 491 14.98 -14.44 26.12
CA GLN A 491 16.26 -13.94 25.65
C GLN A 491 16.14 -12.97 24.45
N TRP A 492 15.01 -13.04 23.70
CA TRP A 492 14.72 -12.18 22.57
C TRP A 492 14.17 -10.80 22.94
N THR A 493 13.76 -10.59 24.20
CA THR A 493 13.15 -9.33 24.64
C THR A 493 14.09 -8.13 24.45
N SER A 494 15.39 -8.32 24.68
CA SER A 494 16.41 -7.27 24.57
C SER A 494 17.02 -7.13 23.16
N ILE A 495 16.64 -7.98 22.21
CA ILE A 495 17.15 -7.92 20.85
C ILE A 495 16.43 -6.86 20.03
N ALA A 496 17.20 -6.01 19.37
CA ALA A 496 16.73 -4.96 18.47
C ALA A 496 17.43 -5.06 17.10
N PRO A 497 16.81 -4.51 16.05
CA PRO A 497 15.50 -3.91 16.01
C PRO A 497 14.37 -4.96 15.99
N GLU A 498 13.13 -4.48 16.18
CA GLU A 498 11.95 -5.21 15.75
C GLU A 498 11.70 -4.88 14.27
N TYR A 499 11.73 -5.88 13.43
CA TYR A 499 11.32 -5.81 12.03
C TYR A 499 9.82 -6.09 11.99
N ARG A 500 9.02 -5.04 11.91
CA ARG A 500 7.56 -5.12 12.07
C ARG A 500 6.87 -5.30 10.73
N ASP A 501 5.81 -6.08 10.76
CA ASP A 501 4.89 -6.26 9.66
C ASP A 501 3.53 -5.63 9.94
N ASP A 502 2.65 -5.60 8.96
CA ASP A 502 1.26 -5.24 9.13
C ASP A 502 0.53 -6.34 9.90
N ARG A 503 -0.48 -5.96 10.68
CA ARG A 503 -1.27 -6.89 11.48
C ARG A 503 -2.61 -7.15 10.82
N GLY A 504 -3.04 -8.42 10.81
CA GLY A 504 -4.38 -8.81 10.35
C GLY A 504 -4.58 -8.63 8.85
N ASP A 505 -3.54 -8.72 8.05
CA ASP A 505 -3.59 -8.57 6.60
C ASP A 505 -3.71 -9.92 5.84
N VAL A 506 -3.80 -11.03 6.59
CA VAL A 506 -4.07 -12.39 6.10
C VAL A 506 -5.56 -12.65 5.86
N LEU A 507 -6.26 -11.70 5.29
CA LEU A 507 -7.70 -11.77 5.07
C LEU A 507 -8.06 -12.89 4.10
N HIS A 508 -9.16 -13.58 4.39
CA HIS A 508 -9.79 -14.48 3.42
C HIS A 508 -10.66 -13.68 2.46
N ARG A 509 -10.50 -13.94 1.17
CA ARG A 509 -11.32 -13.37 0.12
C ARG A 509 -12.38 -14.38 -0.31
N ASP A 510 -13.62 -13.96 -0.31
CA ASP A 510 -14.72 -14.68 -0.94
C ASP A 510 -15.73 -13.65 -1.46
N TYR A 511 -15.46 -13.10 -2.63
CA TYR A 511 -16.23 -12.01 -3.19
C TYR A 511 -16.62 -12.28 -4.64
N THR A 512 -17.70 -11.67 -5.08
CA THR A 512 -18.15 -11.78 -6.48
C THR A 512 -17.27 -10.89 -7.35
N ASP A 513 -16.79 -11.41 -8.47
CA ASP A 513 -16.01 -10.65 -9.44
C ASP A 513 -16.82 -9.49 -10.07
N TYR A 514 -16.15 -8.69 -10.90
CA TYR A 514 -16.77 -7.58 -11.62
C TYR A 514 -18.06 -7.99 -12.37
N THR A 515 -18.07 -9.13 -13.02
CA THR A 515 -19.23 -9.61 -13.83
C THR A 515 -20.42 -10.01 -12.98
N GLY A 516 -20.23 -10.29 -11.69
CA GLY A 516 -21.28 -10.81 -10.81
C GLY A 516 -21.57 -12.31 -10.95
N HIS A 517 -20.85 -13.01 -11.82
CA HIS A 517 -21.11 -14.43 -12.15
C HIS A 517 -20.08 -15.40 -11.60
N ARG A 518 -18.88 -14.94 -11.27
CA ARG A 518 -17.81 -15.75 -10.72
C ARG A 518 -17.46 -15.30 -9.31
N ARG A 519 -17.18 -16.27 -8.44
CA ARG A 519 -16.61 -16.00 -7.11
C ARG A 519 -15.09 -16.01 -7.20
N ILE A 520 -14.46 -14.98 -6.67
CA ILE A 520 -13.01 -14.94 -6.43
C ILE A 520 -12.80 -15.34 -4.98
N GLN A 521 -12.05 -16.42 -4.78
CA GLN A 521 -11.77 -16.97 -3.45
C GLN A 521 -10.26 -17.03 -3.22
N ASN A 522 -9.83 -16.60 -2.04
CA ASN A 522 -8.48 -16.77 -1.54
C ASN A 522 -8.55 -17.01 -0.02
N ALA A 523 -8.12 -18.20 0.39
CA ALA A 523 -8.08 -18.63 1.78
C ALA A 523 -6.66 -19.04 2.19
N THR A 524 -5.65 -18.44 1.56
CA THR A 524 -4.24 -18.77 1.80
C THR A 524 -3.69 -18.15 3.08
N GLY A 525 -4.35 -17.12 3.63
CA GLY A 525 -3.91 -16.42 4.85
C GLY A 525 -3.89 -17.33 6.07
N ARG A 526 -2.72 -17.43 6.72
CA ARG A 526 -2.51 -18.06 8.04
C ARG A 526 -1.21 -17.51 8.63
N ASN A 527 -0.91 -17.79 9.92
CA ASN A 527 0.33 -17.37 10.59
C ASN A 527 0.69 -15.89 10.37
N ASP A 528 -0.31 -14.99 10.61
CA ASP A 528 -0.22 -13.53 10.46
C ASP A 528 1.00 -12.99 11.20
N PHE A 529 2.05 -12.62 10.46
CA PHE A 529 3.32 -12.13 10.99
C PHE A 529 3.11 -10.78 11.71
N GLU A 530 3.73 -10.65 12.85
CA GLU A 530 3.69 -9.40 13.62
C GLU A 530 5.06 -8.72 13.62
N LEU A 531 6.10 -9.46 13.94
CA LEU A 531 7.46 -8.95 13.95
C LEU A 531 8.51 -10.06 13.81
N ALA A 532 9.67 -9.68 13.32
CA ALA A 532 10.86 -10.52 13.30
C ALA A 532 12.03 -9.83 14.03
N LYS A 533 13.00 -10.62 14.46
CA LYS A 533 14.27 -10.15 15.04
C LYS A 533 15.42 -11.00 14.53
N VAL A 534 16.63 -10.43 14.52
CA VAL A 534 17.84 -11.12 14.17
C VAL A 534 18.89 -10.88 15.25
N ALA A 535 19.56 -11.93 15.68
CA ALA A 535 20.72 -11.86 16.58
C ALA A 535 21.89 -12.60 15.94
N LYS A 536 23.11 -12.20 16.24
CA LYS A 536 24.31 -12.91 15.80
C LYS A 536 25.33 -13.01 16.92
N ASP A 537 26.11 -14.08 16.87
CA ASP A 537 27.35 -14.22 17.59
C ASP A 537 28.52 -14.57 16.62
N ALA A 538 29.66 -15.02 17.15
CA ALA A 538 30.81 -15.34 16.33
C ALA A 538 30.57 -16.51 15.36
N GLU A 539 29.69 -17.44 15.68
CA GLU A 539 29.45 -18.68 14.93
C GLU A 539 28.09 -18.72 14.23
N ASN A 540 27.05 -18.12 14.83
CA ASN A 540 25.67 -18.25 14.39
C ASN A 540 25.04 -16.92 14.06
N ILE A 541 24.05 -16.98 13.17
CA ILE A 541 23.02 -15.99 13.00
C ILE A 541 21.68 -16.63 13.36
N CYS A 542 20.93 -15.99 14.25
CA CYS A 542 19.69 -16.50 14.78
C CYS A 542 18.52 -15.63 14.29
N PHE A 543 17.47 -16.29 13.84
CA PHE A 543 16.24 -15.64 13.36
C PHE A 543 15.10 -15.94 14.31
N TYR A 544 14.35 -14.91 14.63
CA TYR A 544 13.14 -14.98 15.44
C TYR A 544 11.97 -14.36 14.66
N VAL A 545 10.81 -14.96 14.79
CA VAL A 545 9.57 -14.42 14.24
C VAL A 545 8.42 -14.62 15.22
N GLN A 546 7.50 -13.69 15.24
CA GLN A 546 6.29 -13.71 16.04
C GLN A 546 5.08 -13.43 15.14
N THR A 547 4.02 -14.20 15.36
CA THR A 547 2.72 -14.06 14.70
C THR A 547 1.68 -13.47 15.65
N THR A 548 0.58 -12.96 15.13
CA THR A 548 -0.52 -12.41 15.95
C THR A 548 -1.30 -13.49 16.70
N GLY A 549 -1.42 -14.69 16.11
CA GLY A 549 -2.01 -15.90 16.73
C GLY A 549 -0.96 -16.99 16.92
N ASN A 550 -1.38 -18.18 17.41
CA ASN A 550 -0.48 -19.32 17.51
C ASN A 550 -0.03 -19.81 16.13
N ILE A 551 1.26 -20.10 16.00
CA ILE A 551 1.84 -20.68 14.79
C ILE A 551 1.23 -22.06 14.57
N THR A 552 0.83 -22.35 13.32
CA THR A 552 0.29 -23.66 12.94
C THR A 552 1.37 -24.74 13.11
N PRO A 553 1.00 -25.97 13.51
CA PRO A 553 1.97 -27.03 13.72
C PRO A 553 2.74 -27.39 12.45
N PHE A 554 4.03 -27.64 12.58
CA PHE A 554 4.87 -28.16 11.52
C PHE A 554 4.58 -29.66 11.28
N ASP A 555 4.30 -30.03 10.02
CA ASP A 555 4.00 -31.43 9.64
C ASP A 555 5.09 -32.12 8.81
N GLY A 556 6.17 -31.39 8.46
CA GLY A 556 7.28 -31.89 7.67
C GLY A 556 7.03 -31.99 6.16
N ASN A 557 5.80 -31.77 5.69
CA ASN A 557 5.43 -31.90 4.28
C ASN A 557 5.10 -30.56 3.62
N ASP A 558 4.67 -29.61 4.43
CA ASP A 558 4.25 -28.28 3.97
C ASP A 558 5.45 -27.38 3.69
N THR A 559 5.90 -27.39 2.45
CA THR A 559 7.00 -26.52 2.00
C THR A 559 6.67 -25.05 1.98
N GLN A 560 5.43 -24.68 2.30
CA GLN A 560 4.97 -23.29 2.36
C GLN A 560 4.91 -22.77 3.80
N TRP A 561 5.13 -23.65 4.80
CA TRP A 561 5.06 -23.29 6.22
C TRP A 561 6.28 -22.47 6.64
N MET A 562 6.04 -21.28 7.18
CA MET A 562 7.02 -20.40 7.83
C MET A 562 8.37 -20.36 7.10
N ARG A 563 8.38 -20.04 5.79
CA ARG A 563 9.62 -19.95 4.98
C ARG A 563 10.38 -18.66 5.31
N LEU A 564 11.70 -18.77 5.35
CA LEU A 564 12.62 -17.64 5.42
C LEU A 564 13.49 -17.60 4.17
N PHE A 565 13.46 -16.52 3.41
CA PHE A 565 14.38 -16.23 2.33
C PHE A 565 15.50 -15.32 2.83
N ILE A 566 16.73 -15.56 2.41
CA ILE A 566 17.90 -14.82 2.84
C ILE A 566 18.78 -14.49 1.62
N ASN A 567 19.13 -13.20 1.50
CA ASN A 567 20.15 -12.68 0.61
C ASN A 567 21.38 -12.33 1.47
N THR A 568 22.53 -12.94 1.20
CA THR A 568 23.74 -12.84 2.04
C THR A 568 24.81 -11.91 1.48
N ASP A 569 24.66 -11.45 0.25
CA ASP A 569 25.58 -10.54 -0.42
C ASP A 569 24.96 -9.18 -0.78
N THR A 570 23.68 -8.99 -0.44
CA THR A 570 22.86 -7.82 -0.79
C THR A 570 22.77 -7.53 -2.29
N CYS A 571 23.12 -8.52 -3.12
CA CYS A 571 23.05 -8.47 -4.58
C CYS A 571 21.75 -9.11 -5.07
N TYR A 572 20.93 -8.36 -5.77
CA TYR A 572 19.63 -8.84 -6.26
C TYR A 572 19.71 -9.57 -7.61
N HIS A 573 20.92 -9.80 -8.12
CA HIS A 573 21.16 -10.52 -9.37
C HIS A 573 21.72 -11.93 -9.14
N THR A 574 21.94 -12.32 -7.87
CA THR A 574 22.31 -13.67 -7.44
C THR A 574 21.07 -14.43 -6.97
N GLY A 575 21.17 -15.72 -6.82
CA GLY A 575 20.12 -16.53 -6.26
C GLY A 575 18.80 -16.55 -7.07
N TRP A 576 17.69 -16.85 -6.40
CA TRP A 576 16.35 -16.66 -6.93
C TRP A 576 15.81 -15.29 -6.48
N GLU A 577 15.60 -14.39 -7.42
CA GLU A 577 15.11 -13.01 -7.13
C GLU A 577 15.96 -12.26 -6.06
N GLY A 578 17.26 -12.58 -6.02
CA GLY A 578 18.20 -12.05 -5.05
C GLY A 578 18.42 -12.91 -3.80
N TYR A 579 17.65 -13.99 -3.61
CA TYR A 579 17.80 -14.85 -2.44
C TYR A 579 18.75 -16.01 -2.70
N ASP A 580 19.81 -16.09 -1.90
CA ASP A 580 20.86 -17.12 -1.98
C ASP A 580 20.47 -18.37 -1.19
N PHE A 581 19.70 -18.19 -0.10
CA PHE A 581 19.29 -19.25 0.80
C PHE A 581 17.79 -19.16 1.12
N MET A 582 17.24 -20.32 1.46
CA MET A 582 15.87 -20.48 1.93
C MET A 582 15.84 -21.48 3.08
N VAL A 583 15.09 -21.17 4.14
CA VAL A 583 14.71 -22.16 5.16
C VAL A 583 13.25 -22.56 4.93
N SER A 584 12.99 -23.85 4.84
CA SER A 584 11.67 -24.40 4.52
C SER A 584 11.58 -25.87 4.94
N ALA A 585 10.37 -26.47 4.91
CA ALA A 585 10.22 -27.90 5.01
C ALA A 585 10.85 -28.62 3.81
N ASP A 586 11.53 -29.73 4.05
CA ASP A 586 12.02 -30.66 3.04
C ASP A 586 11.13 -31.91 2.99
N LYS A 587 10.35 -32.06 1.93
CA LYS A 587 9.44 -33.19 1.72
C LYS A 587 10.14 -34.57 1.71
N THR A 588 11.45 -34.60 1.43
CA THR A 588 12.22 -35.84 1.35
C THR A 588 12.65 -36.30 2.74
N THR A 589 13.09 -35.37 3.58
CA THR A 589 13.58 -35.67 4.92
C THR A 589 12.54 -35.47 6.00
N HIS A 590 11.43 -34.79 5.68
CA HIS A 590 10.39 -34.33 6.61
C HIS A 590 10.92 -33.43 7.73
N LYS A 591 12.01 -32.70 7.44
CA LYS A 591 12.68 -31.80 8.36
C LYS A 591 12.56 -30.35 7.90
N TYR A 592 12.66 -29.43 8.83
CA TYR A 592 12.85 -28.02 8.50
C TYR A 592 14.34 -27.86 8.17
N SER A 593 14.65 -27.33 7.00
CA SER A 593 15.99 -27.43 6.40
C SER A 593 16.43 -26.12 5.79
N LEU A 594 17.75 -25.92 5.78
CA LEU A 594 18.41 -24.86 5.03
C LEU A 594 18.71 -25.33 3.61
N PHE A 595 18.30 -24.51 2.65
CA PHE A 595 18.57 -24.73 1.25
C PHE A 595 19.44 -23.61 0.70
N ARG A 596 20.34 -23.96 -0.22
CA ARG A 596 21.10 -23.01 -1.05
C ARG A 596 20.52 -23.01 -2.45
N HIS A 597 20.43 -21.83 -3.06
CA HIS A 597 20.02 -21.71 -4.46
C HIS A 597 21.01 -22.45 -5.37
N ALA A 598 20.50 -23.18 -6.37
CA ALA A 598 21.28 -24.00 -7.27
C ALA A 598 20.79 -23.86 -8.72
N GLY A 599 21.64 -23.33 -9.58
CA GLY A 599 21.34 -23.23 -11.01
C GLY A 599 20.49 -22.01 -11.36
N SER A 600 19.27 -22.23 -11.87
CA SER A 600 18.38 -21.15 -12.33
C SER A 600 16.94 -21.37 -11.86
N GLY A 601 16.13 -20.33 -11.87
CA GLY A 601 14.75 -20.37 -11.42
C GLY A 601 14.63 -20.72 -9.94
N PHE A 602 13.51 -21.29 -9.52
CA PHE A 602 13.23 -21.69 -8.12
C PHE A 602 13.83 -23.08 -7.80
N THR A 603 15.16 -23.22 -7.96
CA THR A 603 15.86 -24.51 -7.76
C THR A 603 16.73 -24.42 -6.51
N TRP A 604 16.54 -25.36 -5.57
CA TRP A 604 17.15 -25.34 -4.26
C TRP A 604 17.80 -26.69 -3.91
N GLN A 605 18.98 -26.64 -3.28
CA GLN A 605 19.69 -27.80 -2.76
C GLN A 605 19.68 -27.77 -1.23
N ASN A 606 19.20 -28.84 -0.58
CA ASN A 606 19.30 -28.99 0.87
C ASN A 606 20.76 -29.10 1.28
N ILE A 607 21.19 -28.27 2.24
CA ILE A 607 22.55 -28.23 2.77
C ILE A 607 22.63 -28.47 4.28
N GLY A 608 21.49 -28.67 4.97
CA GLY A 608 21.48 -28.97 6.39
C GLY A 608 20.13 -28.89 7.04
N GLU A 609 19.96 -29.60 8.14
CA GLU A 609 18.75 -29.53 8.99
C GLU A 609 18.80 -28.28 9.88
N ILE A 610 17.64 -27.66 10.09
CA ILE A 610 17.41 -26.57 11.03
C ILE A 610 16.42 -27.05 12.10
N VAL A 611 16.71 -26.78 13.37
CA VAL A 611 15.82 -27.13 14.48
C VAL A 611 15.13 -25.87 14.98
N PRO A 612 13.82 -25.66 14.66
CA PRO A 612 13.07 -24.53 15.16
C PRO A 612 12.55 -24.80 16.57
N PHE A 613 12.60 -23.78 17.42
CA PHE A 613 11.92 -23.75 18.72
C PHE A 613 10.65 -22.93 18.56
N VAL A 614 9.49 -23.56 18.81
CA VAL A 614 8.18 -22.94 18.68
C VAL A 614 7.47 -22.95 20.04
N ASP A 615 7.00 -21.80 20.50
CA ASP A 615 6.20 -21.63 21.70
C ASP A 615 5.03 -20.66 21.42
N GLY A 616 3.85 -21.24 21.26
CA GLY A 616 2.63 -20.51 20.93
C GLY A 616 2.77 -19.73 19.64
N ARG A 617 2.92 -18.41 19.73
CA ARG A 617 3.03 -17.49 18.59
C ARG A 617 4.45 -17.06 18.26
N LYS A 618 5.45 -17.67 18.86
CA LYS A 618 6.86 -17.32 18.72
C LYS A 618 7.65 -18.49 18.16
N MET A 619 8.58 -18.20 17.27
CA MET A 619 9.51 -19.19 16.72
C MET A 619 10.90 -18.59 16.59
N TYR A 620 11.94 -19.38 16.88
CA TYR A 620 13.31 -19.02 16.53
C TYR A 620 14.16 -20.25 16.19
N PHE A 621 15.26 -20.02 15.50
CA PHE A 621 16.29 -21.00 15.19
C PHE A 621 17.62 -20.31 14.91
N ALA A 622 18.69 -21.09 14.86
CA ALA A 622 20.03 -20.64 14.51
C ALA A 622 20.51 -21.29 13.22
N ILE A 623 21.28 -20.54 12.44
CA ILE A 623 22.02 -21.01 11.28
C ILE A 623 23.51 -20.73 11.52
N ASN A 624 24.36 -21.75 11.36
CA ASN A 624 25.83 -21.52 11.41
C ASN A 624 26.23 -20.62 10.24
N ARG A 625 26.94 -19.53 10.54
CA ARG A 625 27.32 -18.50 9.57
C ARG A 625 28.14 -19.05 8.41
N SER A 626 28.96 -20.10 8.65
CA SER A 626 29.75 -20.74 7.60
C SER A 626 28.88 -21.38 6.52
N LEU A 627 27.68 -21.90 6.85
CA LEU A 627 26.75 -22.47 5.88
C LEU A 627 26.17 -21.39 4.93
N LEU A 628 26.08 -20.15 5.43
CA LEU A 628 25.65 -18.99 4.66
C LEU A 628 26.77 -18.32 3.89
N GLY A 629 28.01 -18.85 3.96
CA GLY A 629 29.18 -18.20 3.35
C GLY A 629 29.66 -16.95 4.11
N LEU A 630 29.14 -16.68 5.29
CA LEU A 630 29.49 -15.54 6.13
C LEU A 630 30.64 -15.95 7.05
N ALA A 631 31.75 -15.21 7.01
CA ALA A 631 32.94 -15.54 7.83
C ALA A 631 32.64 -15.39 9.32
N ASN A 632 33.04 -16.39 10.12
CA ASN A 632 32.85 -16.36 11.56
C ASN A 632 33.61 -15.16 12.20
N GLY A 633 32.99 -14.54 13.19
CA GLY A 633 33.53 -13.38 13.92
C GLY A 633 33.61 -12.08 13.12
N LYS A 634 33.12 -12.04 11.87
CA LYS A 634 33.04 -10.82 11.08
C LYS A 634 31.62 -10.25 11.06
N GLU A 635 31.54 -8.97 10.77
CA GLU A 635 30.23 -8.32 10.52
C GLU A 635 29.54 -8.98 9.32
N CYS A 636 28.20 -8.98 9.34
CA CYS A 636 27.42 -9.50 8.24
C CYS A 636 26.24 -8.58 7.94
N ASP A 637 26.02 -8.34 6.67
CA ASP A 637 24.85 -7.63 6.14
C ASP A 637 24.01 -8.65 5.38
N ILE A 638 22.73 -8.71 5.65
CA ILE A 638 21.80 -9.59 4.95
C ILE A 638 20.47 -8.89 4.71
N ASP A 639 19.81 -9.27 3.62
CA ASP A 639 18.39 -8.98 3.44
C ASP A 639 17.60 -10.27 3.66
N PHE A 640 16.42 -10.15 4.26
CA PHE A 640 15.61 -11.32 4.53
C PHE A 640 14.10 -11.03 4.45
N LYS A 641 13.35 -12.08 4.19
CA LYS A 641 11.89 -12.07 4.07
C LYS A 641 11.30 -13.35 4.65
N TRP A 642 10.30 -13.20 5.50
CA TRP A 642 9.45 -14.29 5.92
C TRP A 642 8.26 -14.44 4.99
N THR A 643 7.82 -15.69 4.75
CA THR A 643 6.58 -15.99 4.03
C THR A 643 5.90 -17.21 4.62
N ASP A 644 4.57 -17.19 4.68
CA ASP A 644 3.78 -18.37 5.04
C ASP A 644 2.65 -18.55 4.04
N ASN A 645 2.44 -19.80 3.62
CA ASN A 645 1.38 -20.23 2.69
C ASN A 645 1.34 -19.49 1.33
N VAL A 646 2.45 -18.94 0.91
CA VAL A 646 2.70 -18.51 -0.47
C VAL A 646 2.99 -19.75 -1.32
N PRO A 647 2.62 -19.83 -2.61
CA PRO A 647 2.80 -21.02 -3.45
C PRO A 647 4.17 -21.69 -3.31
N ALA A 648 4.21 -23.03 -3.49
CA ALA A 648 5.44 -23.81 -3.31
C ALA A 648 6.55 -23.36 -4.27
N VAL A 649 6.20 -22.96 -5.49
CA VAL A 649 7.06 -22.27 -6.46
C VAL A 649 6.42 -20.91 -6.71
N PRO A 650 6.81 -19.88 -5.99
CA PRO A 650 6.16 -18.57 -6.09
C PRO A 650 6.61 -17.81 -7.34
N ASP A 651 5.70 -16.99 -7.85
CA ASP A 651 6.04 -15.78 -8.58
C ASP A 651 6.08 -14.60 -7.60
N LEU A 652 6.86 -13.56 -7.88
CA LEU A 652 6.93 -12.38 -6.99
C LEU A 652 5.58 -11.70 -6.80
N LEU A 653 4.66 -11.79 -7.79
CA LEU A 653 3.31 -11.24 -7.65
C LEU A 653 2.48 -11.99 -6.61
N ASN A 654 2.83 -13.26 -6.28
CA ASN A 654 2.17 -13.97 -5.18
C ASN A 654 2.43 -13.31 -3.81
N PHE A 655 3.50 -12.52 -3.68
CA PHE A 655 3.76 -11.75 -2.47
C PHE A 655 2.77 -10.58 -2.24
N TYR A 656 1.92 -10.28 -3.23
CA TYR A 656 0.83 -9.32 -3.10
C TYR A 656 -0.54 -9.99 -2.88
N THR A 657 -0.66 -11.29 -3.16
CA THR A 657 -1.96 -11.97 -3.25
C THR A 657 -2.13 -13.14 -2.31
N ASP A 658 -1.06 -13.86 -1.95
CA ASP A 658 -1.17 -15.16 -1.29
C ASP A 658 -0.46 -15.20 0.05
N GLY A 659 -1.05 -15.92 1.00
CA GLY A 659 -0.47 -16.20 2.30
C GLY A 659 -0.24 -14.94 3.13
N ASP A 660 0.90 -14.94 3.84
CA ASP A 660 1.47 -13.79 4.52
C ASP A 660 2.93 -13.60 4.15
N VAL A 661 3.40 -12.36 4.06
CA VAL A 661 4.76 -11.97 3.67
C VAL A 661 5.27 -10.80 4.48
N ALA A 662 6.34 -10.98 5.19
CA ALA A 662 6.97 -9.97 6.03
C ALA A 662 8.43 -9.68 5.58
N PRO A 663 8.70 -8.47 5.04
CA PRO A 663 7.80 -7.36 4.77
C PRO A 663 7.00 -7.57 3.48
N ASN A 664 5.96 -6.74 3.32
CA ASN A 664 5.01 -6.79 2.22
C ASN A 664 5.64 -6.80 0.82
N GLY A 665 4.95 -7.43 -0.14
CA GLY A 665 5.30 -7.39 -1.56
C GLY A 665 6.76 -7.75 -1.83
N ARG A 666 7.42 -7.00 -2.70
CA ARG A 666 8.81 -7.22 -3.13
C ARG A 666 9.86 -6.78 -2.10
N PHE A 667 9.48 -6.10 -1.01
CA PHE A 667 10.42 -5.56 -0.04
C PHE A 667 11.11 -6.62 0.80
N ASN A 668 12.27 -6.26 1.38
CA ASN A 668 13.03 -7.06 2.33
C ASN A 668 13.37 -6.23 3.57
N TYR A 669 13.46 -6.89 4.72
CA TYR A 669 14.14 -6.33 5.86
C TYR A 669 15.64 -6.39 5.65
N ARG A 670 16.36 -5.35 6.06
CA ARG A 670 17.82 -5.34 6.06
C ARG A 670 18.38 -5.40 7.47
N TYR A 671 19.11 -6.46 7.78
CA TYR A 671 19.96 -6.55 8.94
C TYR A 671 21.36 -6.11 8.54
N LYS A 672 21.80 -4.98 9.10
CA LYS A 672 23.11 -4.41 8.81
C LYS A 672 24.02 -4.59 10.01
N GLY A 673 24.75 -5.69 10.04
CA GLY A 673 25.68 -6.04 11.12
C GLY A 673 27.01 -5.29 11.06
N SER A 674 27.34 -4.70 9.92
CA SER A 674 28.54 -3.88 9.73
C SER A 674 28.25 -2.40 9.99
N PHE A 675 27.98 -2.04 11.24
CA PHE A 675 28.08 -0.64 11.60
C PHE A 675 29.54 -0.25 11.69
N ILE A 676 30.03 0.44 10.66
CA ILE A 676 31.20 1.26 10.83
C ILE A 676 30.79 2.31 11.88
N HIS A 677 31.26 2.12 13.12
CA HIS A 677 31.38 3.24 14.05
C HIS A 677 32.33 4.23 13.37
N THR A 678 31.82 5.08 12.52
CA THR A 678 32.53 6.31 12.19
C THR A 678 32.49 7.17 13.44
N THR A 679 33.42 6.92 14.37
CA THR A 679 34.03 8.04 15.05
C THR A 679 34.32 9.02 13.92
N PRO A 680 33.89 10.28 13.98
CA PRO A 680 34.15 11.22 12.90
C PRO A 680 35.63 11.55 12.89
N THR A 681 36.41 10.69 12.26
CA THR A 681 37.73 11.05 11.77
C THR A 681 37.48 11.67 10.40
N GLY A 682 37.40 12.98 10.38
CA GLY A 682 37.32 13.93 9.31
C GLY A 682 37.55 13.42 7.88
N ILE A 683 36.57 12.71 7.30
CA ILE A 683 36.41 12.62 5.86
C ILE A 683 35.11 13.32 5.55
N ALA A 684 35.23 14.37 4.75
CA ALA A 684 34.16 15.26 4.35
C ALA A 684 32.93 14.47 3.95
N SER A 685 31.77 14.83 4.56
CA SER A 685 30.44 14.46 4.06
C SER A 685 30.39 14.72 2.55
N ALA A 686 30.12 13.68 1.77
CA ALA A 686 29.75 13.86 0.37
C ALA A 686 28.48 14.72 0.36
N ASN A 687 28.61 15.94 -0.10
CA ASN A 687 27.50 16.87 -0.25
C ASN A 687 26.47 16.30 -1.24
N ALA A 688 25.22 16.57 -1.04
CA ALA A 688 24.16 16.30 -2.01
C ALA A 688 24.60 16.81 -3.40
N GLY A 689 24.91 15.87 -4.31
CA GLY A 689 25.44 16.19 -5.65
C GLY A 689 26.75 15.46 -6.02
N GLU A 690 27.28 14.55 -5.22
CA GLU A 690 28.47 13.78 -5.61
C GLU A 690 28.13 12.43 -6.24
N THR A 691 28.93 12.04 -7.24
CA THR A 691 28.85 10.72 -7.89
C THR A 691 29.28 9.61 -6.92
N ALA A 692 28.47 8.55 -6.79
CA ALA A 692 28.80 7.38 -6.00
C ALA A 692 28.95 6.13 -6.90
N VAL A 693 29.81 5.21 -6.53
CA VAL A 693 30.08 3.98 -7.30
C VAL A 693 30.00 2.79 -6.36
N THR A 694 29.22 1.79 -6.74
CA THR A 694 29.14 0.48 -6.09
C THR A 694 29.32 -0.61 -7.14
N ALA A 695 29.74 -1.81 -6.73
CA ALA A 695 29.88 -2.92 -7.65
C ALA A 695 29.61 -4.25 -6.94
N CYS A 696 28.89 -5.14 -7.60
CA CYS A 696 28.66 -6.52 -7.15
C CYS A 696 28.92 -7.50 -8.29
N ARG A 697 29.03 -8.80 -7.97
CA ARG A 697 29.21 -9.88 -8.95
C ARG A 697 27.87 -10.55 -9.22
N ASN A 698 27.61 -10.86 -10.49
CA ASN A 698 26.47 -11.69 -10.85
C ASN A 698 26.87 -13.19 -10.86
N GLY A 699 25.88 -14.08 -10.99
CA GLY A 699 26.08 -15.53 -11.02
C GLY A 699 27.00 -16.05 -12.13
N ASN A 700 27.30 -15.21 -13.13
CA ASN A 700 28.26 -15.51 -14.21
C ASN A 700 29.64 -14.92 -13.94
N ASN A 701 29.94 -14.54 -12.71
CA ASN A 701 31.17 -13.90 -12.29
C ASN A 701 31.50 -12.58 -13.01
N GLN A 702 30.52 -11.95 -13.61
CA GLN A 702 30.62 -10.62 -14.20
C GLN A 702 30.42 -9.55 -13.12
N LEU A 703 31.11 -8.42 -13.25
CA LEU A 703 30.95 -7.30 -12.35
C LEU A 703 29.85 -6.37 -12.85
N LEU A 704 28.82 -6.19 -12.05
CA LEU A 704 27.81 -5.17 -12.23
C LEU A 704 28.21 -3.94 -11.42
N ILE A 705 28.42 -2.82 -12.10
CA ILE A 705 28.87 -1.56 -11.51
C ILE A 705 27.71 -0.59 -11.59
N SER A 706 27.22 -0.17 -10.44
CA SER A 706 26.18 0.87 -10.33
C SER A 706 26.84 2.21 -10.04
N ILE A 707 26.52 3.19 -10.84
CA ILE A 707 27.07 4.55 -10.76
C ILE A 707 25.94 5.54 -10.58
N LEU A 708 25.85 6.12 -9.41
CA LEU A 708 24.97 7.26 -9.18
C LEU A 708 25.72 8.52 -9.62
N SER A 709 25.39 9.07 -10.77
CA SER A 709 26.06 10.26 -11.29
C SER A 709 25.36 11.54 -10.87
N ALA A 710 26.12 12.48 -10.32
CA ALA A 710 25.63 13.82 -9.98
C ALA A 710 25.55 14.76 -11.19
N GLY A 711 26.15 14.40 -12.32
CA GLY A 711 26.17 15.17 -13.56
C GLY A 711 26.13 14.27 -14.78
N GLU A 712 25.60 14.80 -15.88
CA GLU A 712 25.62 14.15 -17.18
C GLU A 712 27.00 14.28 -17.82
N GLY A 713 27.44 13.25 -18.55
CA GLY A 713 28.69 13.30 -19.32
C GLY A 713 29.41 11.97 -19.44
N THR A 714 30.50 11.99 -20.20
CA THR A 714 31.32 10.81 -20.45
C THR A 714 32.16 10.45 -19.21
N ALA A 715 32.17 9.17 -18.86
CA ALA A 715 32.98 8.62 -17.79
C ALA A 715 33.80 7.43 -18.29
N THR A 716 34.99 7.24 -17.70
CA THR A 716 35.78 6.03 -17.87
C THR A 716 35.60 5.13 -16.64
N VAL A 717 35.24 3.88 -16.88
CA VAL A 717 35.08 2.86 -15.87
C VAL A 717 36.22 1.84 -16.03
N ASP A 718 37.16 1.82 -15.09
CA ASP A 718 38.27 0.92 -15.03
C ASP A 718 38.06 -0.13 -13.95
N VAL A 719 38.39 -1.37 -14.21
CA VAL A 719 38.42 -2.46 -13.24
C VAL A 719 39.83 -3.00 -13.14
N PHE A 720 40.35 -3.04 -11.92
CA PHE A 720 41.66 -3.54 -11.60
C PHE A 720 41.55 -4.81 -10.77
N GLY A 721 42.46 -5.75 -11.00
CA GLY A 721 42.63 -6.90 -10.12
C GLY A 721 43.35 -6.54 -8.80
N ALA A 722 43.46 -7.51 -7.91
CA ALA A 722 44.08 -7.32 -6.60
C ALA A 722 45.58 -6.89 -6.67
N GLY A 723 46.27 -7.24 -7.73
CA GLY A 723 47.66 -6.82 -8.00
C GLY A 723 47.79 -5.42 -8.61
N GLY A 724 46.68 -4.74 -8.88
CA GLY A 724 46.65 -3.41 -9.52
C GLY A 724 46.73 -3.44 -11.05
N GLU A 725 46.66 -4.60 -11.67
CA GLU A 725 46.59 -4.76 -13.13
C GLU A 725 45.23 -4.31 -13.67
N LEU A 726 45.23 -3.57 -14.77
CA LEU A 726 43.97 -3.14 -15.44
C LEU A 726 43.36 -4.33 -16.18
N MET A 727 42.20 -4.77 -15.73
CA MET A 727 41.47 -5.90 -16.29
C MET A 727 40.41 -5.52 -17.30
N SER A 728 39.80 -4.37 -17.11
CA SER A 728 38.76 -3.85 -18.02
C SER A 728 38.74 -2.33 -18.01
N ARG A 729 38.53 -1.75 -19.17
CA ARG A 729 38.24 -0.31 -19.34
C ARG A 729 37.05 -0.15 -20.25
N LYS A 730 36.06 0.64 -19.81
CA LYS A 730 34.91 1.05 -20.60
C LYS A 730 34.75 2.55 -20.53
N THR A 731 34.43 3.15 -21.67
CA THR A 731 33.97 4.53 -21.71
C THR A 731 32.46 4.51 -21.90
N VAL A 732 31.73 5.19 -21.00
CA VAL A 732 30.28 5.18 -20.95
C VAL A 732 29.77 6.61 -20.82
N HIS A 733 28.60 6.87 -21.35
CA HIS A 733 27.90 8.11 -21.09
C HIS A 733 27.04 7.90 -19.84
N LEU A 734 27.19 8.77 -18.84
CA LEU A 734 26.40 8.72 -17.61
C LEU A 734 25.33 9.83 -17.66
N ASN A 735 24.10 9.44 -17.38
CA ASN A 735 23.01 10.39 -17.12
C ASN A 735 23.02 10.76 -15.63
N ILE A 736 22.41 11.90 -15.29
CA ILE A 736 22.17 12.27 -13.89
C ILE A 736 21.31 11.18 -13.24
N GLY A 737 21.75 10.64 -12.11
CA GLY A 737 21.07 9.54 -11.40
C GLY A 737 21.78 8.20 -11.58
N ASN A 738 21.03 7.11 -11.49
CA ASN A 738 21.57 5.75 -11.52
C ASN A 738 21.91 5.30 -12.93
N ASN A 739 23.14 4.79 -13.11
CA ASN A 739 23.65 4.18 -14.33
C ASN A 739 24.20 2.80 -13.97
N SER A 740 24.14 1.86 -14.91
CA SER A 740 24.63 0.50 -14.72
C SER A 740 25.62 0.12 -15.82
N VAL A 741 26.75 -0.45 -15.44
CA VAL A 741 27.80 -0.92 -16.37
C VAL A 741 28.16 -2.35 -16.02
N VAL A 742 27.97 -3.26 -16.97
CA VAL A 742 28.39 -4.66 -16.81
C VAL A 742 29.75 -4.84 -17.46
N THR A 743 30.70 -5.46 -16.74
CA THR A 743 32.01 -5.84 -17.30
C THR A 743 32.09 -7.33 -17.63
N GLY A 744 33.15 -7.77 -18.28
CA GLY A 744 33.44 -9.20 -18.41
C GLY A 744 33.75 -9.87 -17.06
N CYS A 745 33.91 -11.20 -17.09
CA CYS A 745 34.35 -11.95 -15.90
C CYS A 745 35.69 -11.42 -15.38
N THR A 746 35.73 -11.07 -14.09
CA THR A 746 36.94 -10.59 -13.41
C THR A 746 37.15 -11.42 -12.15
N PRO A 747 38.39 -11.85 -11.83
CA PRO A 747 38.65 -12.54 -10.56
C PRO A 747 38.38 -11.62 -9.36
N ALA A 748 38.04 -12.23 -8.22
CA ALA A 748 37.88 -11.52 -6.95
C ALA A 748 39.24 -11.51 -6.20
N PRO A 749 39.54 -10.46 -5.42
CA PRO A 749 38.84 -9.17 -5.34
C PRO A 749 39.18 -8.24 -6.50
N ALA A 750 38.32 -7.24 -6.75
CA ALA A 750 38.55 -6.23 -7.76
C ALA A 750 38.33 -4.79 -7.23
N ILE A 751 39.02 -3.84 -7.85
CA ILE A 751 38.86 -2.40 -7.57
C ILE A 751 38.24 -1.77 -8.81
N VAL A 752 37.13 -1.10 -8.64
CA VAL A 752 36.47 -0.31 -9.68
C VAL A 752 36.83 1.17 -9.49
N ARG A 753 37.29 1.79 -10.58
CA ARG A 753 37.54 3.23 -10.65
C ARG A 753 36.71 3.86 -11.73
N VAL A 754 35.93 4.87 -11.37
CA VAL A 754 35.15 5.68 -12.31
C VAL A 754 35.74 7.08 -12.36
N VAL A 755 36.07 7.56 -13.54
CA VAL A 755 36.56 8.93 -13.76
C VAL A 755 35.53 9.68 -14.59
N GLN A 756 34.95 10.74 -14.05
CA GLN A 756 33.99 11.62 -14.71
C GLN A 756 34.35 13.08 -14.41
N ASN A 757 34.41 13.91 -15.45
CA ASN A 757 34.70 15.36 -15.33
C ASN A 757 35.95 15.65 -14.48
N GLY A 758 37.03 14.85 -14.65
CA GLY A 758 38.27 14.98 -13.93
C GLY A 758 38.26 14.53 -12.46
N ARG A 759 37.15 14.06 -11.94
CA ARG A 759 37.02 13.47 -10.60
C ARG A 759 37.07 11.96 -10.67
N THR A 760 37.67 11.36 -9.65
CA THR A 760 37.84 9.91 -9.55
C THR A 760 37.04 9.37 -8.36
N TYR A 761 36.29 8.32 -8.63
CA TYR A 761 35.49 7.59 -7.65
C TYR A 761 35.92 6.13 -7.65
N THR A 762 36.04 5.49 -6.49
CA THR A 762 36.52 4.10 -6.40
C THR A 762 35.63 3.29 -5.45
N CYS A 763 35.40 2.02 -5.80
CA CYS A 763 34.86 1.03 -4.89
C CYS A 763 35.68 -0.28 -4.97
N LYS A 764 35.67 -1.06 -3.90
CA LYS A 764 36.22 -2.42 -3.87
C LYS A 764 35.08 -3.42 -3.94
N THR A 765 35.31 -4.51 -4.65
CA THR A 765 34.49 -5.71 -4.57
C THR A 765 35.32 -6.83 -3.94
N LEU A 766 34.69 -7.63 -3.12
CA LEU A 766 35.27 -8.85 -2.57
C LEU A 766 34.99 -10.03 -3.49
#